data_1247cc07f085ac50c1e2aa2fde302bbc
#
_entry.id   1247cc07f085ac50c1e2aa2fde302bbc
#
_cell.length_a   1.000
_cell.length_b   1.000
_cell.length_c   1.000
_cell.angle_alpha   90.00
_cell.angle_beta   90.00
_cell.angle_gamma   90.00
#
_symmetry.space_group_name_H-M   'P 1'
#
loop_
_entity.id
_entity.type
_entity.pdbx_description
1 polymer ?
#
loop_
_entity_poly.entity_id
_entity_poly.type
_entity_poly.pdbx_seq_one_letter_code
_entity_poly.pdbx_strand_id
1 'polypeptide(L)'
;VILAERRDRAGFQQRNFEDNVAFIAPQALYAERLPIGTIGVLESAGAANIRGLYQRTYVPANAVLVVVGDLPVETVEAAIRARFGDWAAGPAPAKPVAGPIDVARKGLTDIYLDPALSEDITISRLALWRDEPDTIANRETSLVQRIGYGIINRRLARLARGGDAPFRGASYGTGDLFEDARITSLSVSSADGEWKKGVLAAVREVNEALTYGFTRAELDEQLANLRTAYQDAVKAAETRSHPTFVGAALALASDERVPSTPQWQLAQFERIAPSLTPEAVWNAVKADAVPLDDPLIRFTGRTAPEGGEAGLRSAFAEALALPIKAPADSGALAFAYQDFGPPGTIISDTTEPRLGLRLIRFANGTRLTLKQTPIREDRIAFTLAVDGGDLMNTREAPLQVALVDSLALGGLGRHSQDELSSVLAGRSVGFGLASATDVFTTSGNTTKRDLALQMQVLAALLTDPGYRPEGEERFRKGIDNYFATLDSTPGRALGTALGGILSDNDPRFTLQPKEAFFALDYAKLQAAIGDRLAKGAIELALAGDFDEGEAIAAVAATFGALPAREAEFVPREEARIRSFTATRGPRVITHKGEADQALLQWTWPTTDDSDLAETLRLGLLARVARIALTEKLREELGQAYSPSAGASNSRQYRDYGTFTLSVSVDVAQADATRAAVAAVLAALRDAPPSADMIERARRPLLEEYDNALKDLGGWISLAARAQSDP
;
A
#
# COMPACT_ATOMS: atom_id res chain seq x y z
N VAL A 1 27.96 -6.69 10.08
CA VAL A 1 26.91 -6.35 9.09
C VAL A 1 25.69 -7.23 9.29
N ILE A 2 25.77 -8.57 9.15
CA ILE A 2 24.60 -9.47 9.21
C ILE A 2 23.93 -9.42 10.59
N LEU A 3 24.71 -9.37 11.69
CA LEU A 3 24.13 -9.20 13.03
C LEU A 3 23.40 -7.86 13.20
N ALA A 4 23.91 -6.78 12.58
CA ALA A 4 23.21 -5.50 12.56
C ALA A 4 21.90 -5.60 11.74
N GLU A 5 21.93 -6.25 10.56
CA GLU A 5 20.72 -6.50 9.77
C GLU A 5 19.68 -7.33 10.54
N ARG A 6 20.14 -8.40 11.21
CA ARG A 6 19.25 -9.24 12.03
C ARG A 6 18.57 -8.43 13.12
N ARG A 7 19.32 -7.57 13.84
CA ARG A 7 18.75 -6.69 14.88
C ARG A 7 17.76 -5.71 14.30
N ASP A 8 18.09 -5.05 13.17
CA ASP A 8 17.21 -4.08 12.52
C ASP A 8 15.91 -4.72 12.02
N ARG A 9 15.96 -6.02 11.67
CA ARG A 9 14.79 -6.81 11.25
C ARG A 9 14.09 -7.52 12.41
N ALA A 10 14.72 -7.69 13.57
CA ALA A 10 14.17 -8.38 14.75
C ALA A 10 13.09 -7.54 15.46
N GLY A 11 12.15 -6.97 14.69
CA GLY A 11 11.01 -6.26 15.21
C GLY A 11 9.89 -7.20 15.68
N PHE A 12 8.86 -6.61 16.26
CA PHE A 12 7.68 -7.34 16.74
C PHE A 12 7.01 -8.21 15.65
N GLN A 13 7.06 -7.78 14.39
CA GLN A 13 6.50 -8.53 13.27
C GLN A 13 7.24 -9.85 13.04
N GLN A 14 8.59 -9.83 13.10
CA GLN A 14 9.40 -11.02 12.95
C GLN A 14 9.14 -12.02 14.10
N ARG A 15 9.12 -11.53 15.35
CA ARG A 15 8.82 -12.37 16.51
C ARG A 15 7.42 -12.98 16.45
N ASN A 16 6.43 -12.17 16.05
CA ASN A 16 5.06 -12.64 15.84
C ASN A 16 4.98 -13.73 14.75
N PHE A 17 5.75 -13.58 13.66
CA PHE A 17 5.84 -14.60 12.62
C PHE A 17 6.48 -15.89 13.14
N GLU A 18 7.61 -15.80 13.83
CA GLU A 18 8.30 -16.96 14.40
C GLU A 18 7.41 -17.73 15.38
N ASP A 19 6.72 -17.03 16.28
CA ASP A 19 5.78 -17.59 17.23
C ASP A 19 4.57 -18.25 16.51
N ASN A 20 4.01 -17.60 15.51
CA ASN A 20 2.92 -18.16 14.71
C ASN A 20 3.32 -19.46 14.02
N VAL A 21 4.50 -19.51 13.41
CA VAL A 21 5.00 -20.72 12.73
C VAL A 21 5.26 -21.82 13.76
N ALA A 22 5.83 -21.49 14.91
CA ALA A 22 6.04 -22.45 16.00
C ALA A 22 4.70 -22.98 16.54
N PHE A 23 3.66 -22.18 16.61
CA PHE A 23 2.32 -22.61 16.99
C PHE A 23 1.67 -23.51 15.93
N ILE A 24 1.72 -23.15 14.66
CA ILE A 24 1.05 -23.90 13.59
C ILE A 24 1.84 -25.16 13.22
N ALA A 25 3.16 -25.09 13.16
CA ALA A 25 4.04 -26.13 12.64
C ALA A 25 5.28 -26.36 13.53
N PRO A 26 5.11 -26.76 14.80
CA PRO A 26 6.20 -26.86 15.78
C PRO A 26 7.26 -27.91 15.45
N GLN A 27 6.95 -28.87 14.57
CA GLN A 27 7.91 -29.90 14.11
C GLN A 27 8.70 -29.45 12.88
N ALA A 28 8.23 -28.41 12.20
CA ALA A 28 8.85 -27.92 10.98
C ALA A 28 9.97 -26.91 11.27
N LEU A 29 10.95 -26.87 10.40
CA LEU A 29 12.15 -26.05 10.60
C LEU A 29 11.98 -24.60 10.13
N TYR A 30 10.77 -24.16 9.75
CA TYR A 30 10.53 -22.85 9.17
C TYR A 30 10.86 -21.70 10.14
N ALA A 31 10.54 -21.84 11.44
CA ALA A 31 10.87 -20.83 12.44
C ALA A 31 12.37 -20.80 12.77
N GLU A 32 13.05 -21.94 12.67
CA GLU A 32 14.48 -22.08 13.02
C GLU A 32 15.42 -21.76 11.83
N ARG A 33 14.93 -21.86 10.59
CA ARG A 33 15.74 -21.70 9.35
C ARG A 33 15.35 -20.46 8.56
N LEU A 34 15.21 -19.35 9.26
CA LEU A 34 15.00 -18.06 8.57
C LEU A 34 16.23 -17.71 7.71
N PRO A 35 16.03 -17.02 6.56
CA PRO A 35 17.12 -16.68 5.64
C PRO A 35 18.30 -15.96 6.29
N ILE A 36 18.03 -15.14 7.32
CA ILE A 36 19.06 -14.38 8.04
C ILE A 36 19.95 -15.28 8.93
N GLY A 37 19.53 -16.50 9.24
CA GLY A 37 20.25 -17.43 10.10
C GLY A 37 20.04 -17.16 11.61
N THR A 38 20.45 -18.15 12.41
CA THR A 38 20.45 -18.04 13.89
C THR A 38 21.72 -17.35 14.39
N ILE A 39 21.65 -16.71 15.57
CA ILE A 39 22.79 -16.02 16.17
C ILE A 39 23.99 -16.97 16.30
N GLY A 40 23.78 -18.19 16.82
CA GLY A 40 24.86 -19.16 17.01
C GLY A 40 25.58 -19.54 15.70
N VAL A 41 24.82 -19.66 14.59
CA VAL A 41 25.43 -19.90 13.26
C VAL A 41 26.18 -18.67 12.78
N LEU A 42 25.63 -17.46 12.93
CA LEU A 42 26.26 -16.23 12.47
C LEU A 42 27.57 -15.93 13.23
N GLU A 43 27.63 -16.22 14.52
CA GLU A 43 28.82 -16.02 15.35
C GLU A 43 29.90 -17.08 15.12
N SER A 44 29.52 -18.32 14.78
CA SER A 44 30.43 -19.43 14.61
C SER A 44 30.87 -19.69 13.15
N ALA A 45 30.11 -19.21 12.16
CA ALA A 45 30.39 -19.47 10.76
C ALA A 45 31.60 -18.72 10.25
N GLY A 46 32.65 -19.46 9.86
CA GLY A 46 33.81 -18.91 9.21
C GLY A 46 33.72 -18.94 7.68
N ALA A 47 34.71 -18.31 7.02
CA ALA A 47 34.77 -18.24 5.56
C ALA A 47 34.74 -19.63 4.87
N ALA A 48 35.24 -20.67 5.52
CA ALA A 48 35.20 -22.05 4.99
C ALA A 48 33.74 -22.59 4.92
N ASN A 49 32.93 -22.29 5.94
CA ASN A 49 31.53 -22.70 5.97
C ASN A 49 30.72 -22.04 4.85
N ILE A 50 30.91 -20.71 4.68
CA ILE A 50 30.26 -19.93 3.62
C ILE A 50 30.69 -20.43 2.24
N ARG A 51 32.00 -20.64 2.03
CA ARG A 51 32.54 -21.16 0.76
C ARG A 51 32.02 -22.57 0.46
N GLY A 52 31.95 -23.45 1.46
CA GLY A 52 31.38 -24.77 1.30
C GLY A 52 29.91 -24.78 0.95
N LEU A 53 29.10 -23.88 1.54
CA LEU A 53 27.70 -23.69 1.17
C LEU A 53 27.59 -23.17 -0.27
N TYR A 54 28.33 -22.11 -0.61
CA TYR A 54 28.37 -21.54 -1.95
C TYR A 54 28.69 -22.61 -3.02
N GLN A 55 29.74 -23.36 -2.81
CA GLN A 55 30.19 -24.42 -3.77
C GLN A 55 29.16 -25.54 -3.95
N ARG A 56 28.37 -25.86 -2.94
CA ARG A 56 27.32 -26.88 -3.03
C ARG A 56 26.02 -26.37 -3.67
N THR A 57 25.66 -25.11 -3.45
CA THR A 57 24.39 -24.57 -3.87
C THR A 57 24.44 -23.78 -5.17
N TYR A 58 25.54 -23.08 -5.42
CA TYR A 58 25.72 -22.28 -6.64
C TYR A 58 26.40 -23.13 -7.69
N VAL A 59 25.60 -23.98 -8.33
CA VAL A 59 26.03 -24.87 -9.42
C VAL A 59 25.09 -24.70 -10.61
N PRO A 60 25.54 -24.90 -11.87
CA PRO A 60 24.71 -24.75 -13.06
C PRO A 60 23.39 -25.51 -12.99
N ALA A 61 23.41 -26.74 -12.45
CA ALA A 61 22.22 -27.58 -12.31
C ALA A 61 21.15 -27.03 -11.33
N ASN A 62 21.52 -26.05 -10.52
CA ASN A 62 20.63 -25.37 -9.54
C ASN A 62 20.42 -23.91 -9.90
N ALA A 63 20.72 -23.47 -11.10
CA ALA A 63 20.64 -22.08 -11.52
C ALA A 63 19.72 -21.93 -12.73
N VAL A 64 18.80 -20.97 -12.66
CA VAL A 64 17.98 -20.52 -13.78
C VAL A 64 18.27 -19.05 -14.02
N LEU A 65 18.65 -18.69 -15.23
CA LEU A 65 18.87 -17.32 -15.66
C LEU A 65 17.76 -16.91 -16.62
N VAL A 66 17.01 -15.89 -16.26
CA VAL A 66 15.98 -15.29 -17.11
C VAL A 66 16.44 -13.91 -17.54
N VAL A 67 16.46 -13.66 -18.84
CA VAL A 67 16.77 -12.35 -19.44
C VAL A 67 15.59 -11.93 -20.30
N VAL A 68 15.04 -10.73 -20.03
CA VAL A 68 13.96 -10.12 -20.80
C VAL A 68 14.37 -8.71 -21.20
N GLY A 69 14.29 -8.41 -22.49
CA GLY A 69 14.65 -7.09 -23.02
C GLY A 69 14.57 -7.03 -24.54
N ASP A 70 14.72 -5.83 -25.08
CA ASP A 70 14.77 -5.58 -26.52
C ASP A 70 16.22 -5.72 -27.04
N LEU A 71 16.72 -6.96 -27.03
CA LEU A 71 18.04 -7.34 -27.54
C LEU A 71 17.92 -8.58 -28.42
N PRO A 72 18.75 -8.72 -29.48
CA PRO A 72 18.82 -9.95 -30.25
C PRO A 72 19.19 -11.15 -29.36
N VAL A 73 18.42 -12.23 -29.45
CA VAL A 73 18.58 -13.44 -28.62
C VAL A 73 20.00 -13.98 -28.74
N GLU A 74 20.59 -13.97 -29.94
CA GLU A 74 21.95 -14.44 -30.24
C GLU A 74 23.01 -13.65 -29.45
N THR A 75 22.80 -12.34 -29.29
CA THR A 75 23.69 -11.47 -28.50
C THR A 75 23.66 -11.86 -27.02
N VAL A 76 22.47 -12.10 -26.49
CA VAL A 76 22.26 -12.52 -25.08
C VAL A 76 22.84 -13.90 -24.86
N GLU A 77 22.56 -14.85 -25.77
CA GLU A 77 23.10 -16.23 -25.70
C GLU A 77 24.64 -16.23 -25.74
N ALA A 78 25.24 -15.47 -26.65
CA ALA A 78 26.69 -15.34 -26.74
C ALA A 78 27.33 -14.78 -25.48
N ALA A 79 26.67 -13.76 -24.87
CA ALA A 79 27.12 -13.18 -23.62
C ALA A 79 27.03 -14.18 -22.44
N ILE A 80 25.93 -14.95 -22.38
CA ILE A 80 25.73 -15.99 -21.35
C ILE A 80 26.82 -17.10 -21.52
N ARG A 81 27.01 -17.57 -22.74
CA ARG A 81 28.06 -18.60 -23.04
C ARG A 81 29.45 -18.10 -22.66
N ALA A 82 29.76 -16.84 -22.96
CA ALA A 82 31.08 -16.26 -22.66
C ALA A 82 31.33 -16.10 -21.15
N ARG A 83 30.27 -15.93 -20.34
CA ARG A 83 30.39 -15.70 -18.90
C ARG A 83 30.21 -16.94 -18.04
N PHE A 84 29.41 -17.89 -18.49
CA PHE A 84 28.99 -19.05 -17.71
C PHE A 84 29.31 -20.40 -18.41
N GLY A 85 29.83 -20.37 -19.65
CA GLY A 85 30.05 -21.59 -20.41
C GLY A 85 31.15 -22.53 -19.86
N ASP A 86 32.06 -21.99 -19.07
CA ASP A 86 33.11 -22.70 -18.35
C ASP A 86 32.76 -22.96 -16.86
N TRP A 87 31.55 -22.59 -16.43
CA TRP A 87 31.12 -22.84 -15.04
C TRP A 87 31.04 -24.36 -14.81
N ALA A 88 31.86 -24.86 -13.88
CA ALA A 88 32.01 -26.29 -13.64
C ALA A 88 30.69 -26.95 -13.26
N ALA A 89 30.31 -27.98 -14.00
CA ALA A 89 29.11 -28.75 -13.69
C ALA A 89 29.24 -29.45 -12.32
N GLY A 90 28.15 -29.43 -11.57
CA GLY A 90 27.99 -30.12 -10.30
C GLY A 90 26.60 -30.69 -10.19
N PRO A 91 26.34 -31.69 -9.32
CA PRO A 91 24.99 -32.18 -9.08
C PRO A 91 24.15 -31.11 -8.46
N ALA A 92 22.86 -31.04 -8.83
CA ALA A 92 21.91 -30.20 -8.13
C ALA A 92 21.84 -30.62 -6.65
N PRO A 93 21.84 -29.66 -5.70
CA PRO A 93 21.67 -29.99 -4.30
C PRO A 93 20.28 -30.60 -4.07
N ALA A 94 20.15 -31.51 -3.11
CA ALA A 94 18.85 -31.99 -2.67
C ALA A 94 18.01 -30.82 -2.13
N LYS A 95 16.73 -30.79 -2.46
CA LYS A 95 15.80 -29.82 -1.83
C LYS A 95 15.86 -30.01 -0.31
N PRO A 96 16.07 -28.94 0.47
CA PRO A 96 16.04 -29.04 1.93
C PRO A 96 14.64 -29.43 2.40
N VAL A 97 14.55 -30.39 3.29
CA VAL A 97 13.29 -30.78 3.94
C VAL A 97 13.09 -29.87 5.15
N ALA A 98 12.08 -29.06 5.11
CA ALA A 98 11.70 -28.15 6.22
C ALA A 98 10.51 -28.68 7.05
N GLY A 99 9.64 -29.51 6.45
CA GLY A 99 8.54 -30.22 7.10
C GLY A 99 8.98 -31.46 7.89
N PRO A 100 8.02 -32.32 8.33
CA PRO A 100 6.61 -32.26 7.98
C PRO A 100 5.81 -31.26 8.84
N ILE A 101 4.63 -30.88 8.32
CA ILE A 101 3.61 -30.17 9.10
C ILE A 101 2.58 -31.21 9.60
N ASP A 102 2.31 -31.25 10.90
CA ASP A 102 1.27 -32.11 11.46
C ASP A 102 -0.12 -31.53 11.17
N VAL A 103 -0.75 -31.97 10.11
CA VAL A 103 -2.09 -31.51 9.71
C VAL A 103 -3.21 -32.00 10.62
N ALA A 104 -2.93 -32.93 11.53
CA ALA A 104 -3.89 -33.42 12.53
C ALA A 104 -4.03 -32.46 13.74
N ARG A 105 -3.16 -31.46 13.86
CA ARG A 105 -3.22 -30.45 14.94
C ARG A 105 -4.57 -29.75 14.95
N LYS A 106 -5.20 -29.74 16.11
CA LYS A 106 -6.51 -29.11 16.34
C LYS A 106 -6.73 -28.84 17.82
N GLY A 107 -7.75 -28.07 18.16
CA GLY A 107 -8.18 -27.83 19.53
C GLY A 107 -7.19 -27.04 20.38
N LEU A 108 -6.19 -26.42 19.79
CA LEU A 108 -5.17 -25.63 20.48
C LEU A 108 -5.44 -24.15 20.35
N THR A 109 -5.03 -23.42 21.37
CA THR A 109 -5.13 -21.96 21.42
C THR A 109 -3.78 -21.37 21.78
N ASP A 110 -3.45 -20.24 21.20
CA ASP A 110 -2.24 -19.48 21.45
C ASP A 110 -2.56 -18.00 21.66
N ILE A 111 -1.82 -17.35 22.56
CA ILE A 111 -1.93 -15.92 22.86
C ILE A 111 -0.54 -15.30 22.82
N TYR A 112 -0.29 -14.49 21.79
CA TYR A 112 0.94 -13.73 21.64
C TYR A 112 0.71 -12.26 21.93
N LEU A 113 1.47 -11.66 22.84
CA LEU A 113 1.31 -10.27 23.26
C LEU A 113 2.55 -9.45 22.93
N ASP A 114 2.34 -8.30 22.28
CA ASP A 114 3.38 -7.31 22.04
C ASP A 114 2.74 -5.90 21.99
N PRO A 115 3.35 -4.89 22.65
CA PRO A 115 2.79 -3.52 22.68
C PRO A 115 2.57 -2.87 21.32
N ALA A 116 3.24 -3.33 20.28
CA ALA A 116 3.12 -2.81 18.93
C ALA A 116 2.02 -3.47 18.09
N LEU A 117 1.44 -4.58 18.56
CA LEU A 117 0.40 -5.32 17.85
C LEU A 117 -0.99 -4.75 18.14
N SER A 118 -1.87 -4.88 17.17
CA SER A 118 -3.32 -4.72 17.33
C SER A 118 -3.97 -6.06 17.67
N GLU A 119 -5.24 -6.03 18.08
CA GLU A 119 -6.01 -7.26 18.28
C GLU A 119 -6.34 -7.92 16.94
N ASP A 120 -5.76 -9.10 16.72
CA ASP A 120 -6.05 -9.96 15.59
C ASP A 120 -6.28 -11.39 16.07
N ILE A 121 -7.33 -12.03 15.56
CA ILE A 121 -7.70 -13.41 15.88
C ILE A 121 -7.67 -14.22 14.59
N THR A 122 -6.91 -15.31 14.58
CA THR A 122 -6.89 -16.26 13.46
C THR A 122 -7.45 -17.60 13.93
N ILE A 123 -8.47 -18.06 13.24
CA ILE A 123 -9.13 -19.37 13.48
C ILE A 123 -8.82 -20.22 12.25
N SER A 124 -8.11 -21.34 12.41
CA SER A 124 -7.58 -22.07 11.26
C SER A 124 -7.62 -23.59 11.42
N ARG A 125 -7.60 -24.29 10.28
CA ARG A 125 -7.46 -25.74 10.19
C ARG A 125 -6.50 -26.09 9.06
N LEU A 126 -5.70 -27.12 9.30
CA LEU A 126 -4.72 -27.66 8.36
C LEU A 126 -5.27 -28.87 7.63
N ALA A 127 -4.79 -29.10 6.42
CA ALA A 127 -4.99 -30.31 5.63
C ALA A 127 -3.71 -30.66 4.84
N LEU A 128 -3.66 -31.85 4.29
CA LEU A 128 -2.53 -32.27 3.46
C LEU A 128 -2.37 -31.36 2.23
N TRP A 129 -1.13 -31.06 1.94
CA TRP A 129 -0.75 -30.39 0.68
C TRP A 129 -1.24 -31.19 -0.51
N ARG A 130 -1.68 -30.51 -1.55
CA ARG A 130 -2.04 -31.10 -2.83
C ARG A 130 -1.14 -30.48 -3.88
N ASP A 131 -0.23 -31.28 -4.39
CA ASP A 131 0.57 -30.89 -5.54
C ASP A 131 -0.30 -31.05 -6.80
N GLU A 132 -1.04 -29.98 -7.12
CA GLU A 132 -1.96 -29.96 -8.26
C GLU A 132 -1.22 -29.42 -9.49
N PRO A 133 -1.02 -30.25 -10.56
CA PRO A 133 -0.34 -29.78 -11.74
C PRO A 133 -1.11 -28.64 -12.41
N ASP A 134 -0.38 -27.74 -13.07
CA ASP A 134 -0.98 -26.59 -13.75
C ASP A 134 -1.69 -27.00 -15.05
N THR A 135 -2.92 -27.47 -14.92
CA THR A 135 -3.82 -27.85 -16.02
C THR A 135 -4.95 -26.84 -16.19
N ILE A 136 -5.59 -26.85 -17.37
CA ILE A 136 -6.77 -26.01 -17.63
C ILE A 136 -7.86 -26.31 -16.61
N ALA A 137 -8.12 -27.57 -16.29
CA ALA A 137 -9.15 -27.97 -15.34
C ALA A 137 -8.87 -27.44 -13.92
N ASN A 138 -7.62 -27.54 -13.45
CA ASN A 138 -7.25 -27.03 -12.13
C ASN A 138 -7.31 -25.50 -12.09
N ARG A 139 -6.90 -24.81 -13.16
CA ARG A 139 -7.07 -23.34 -13.27
C ARG A 139 -8.54 -22.92 -13.24
N GLU A 140 -9.43 -23.66 -13.89
CA GLU A 140 -10.86 -23.41 -13.83
C GLU A 140 -11.44 -23.63 -12.43
N THR A 141 -11.08 -24.73 -11.78
CA THR A 141 -11.48 -25.02 -10.41
C THR A 141 -11.03 -23.89 -9.46
N SER A 142 -9.74 -23.50 -9.53
CA SER A 142 -9.20 -22.41 -8.72
C SER A 142 -9.87 -21.06 -9.00
N LEU A 143 -10.28 -20.80 -10.26
CA LEU A 143 -11.02 -19.59 -10.60
C LEU A 143 -12.42 -19.58 -9.95
N VAL A 144 -13.13 -20.71 -9.97
CA VAL A 144 -14.47 -20.84 -9.35
C VAL A 144 -14.37 -20.69 -7.82
N GLN A 145 -13.37 -21.30 -7.20
CA GLN A 145 -13.09 -21.16 -5.76
C GLN A 145 -12.81 -19.70 -5.40
N ARG A 146 -11.95 -19.02 -6.17
CA ARG A 146 -11.61 -17.60 -5.95
C ARG A 146 -12.85 -16.69 -6.02
N ILE A 147 -13.79 -16.97 -6.95
CA ILE A 147 -15.06 -16.24 -7.02
C ILE A 147 -15.84 -16.41 -5.72
N GLY A 148 -15.95 -17.62 -5.21
CA GLY A 148 -16.71 -17.90 -4.00
C GLY A 148 -16.08 -17.29 -2.73
N TYR A 149 -14.76 -17.39 -2.56
CA TYR A 149 -14.05 -16.67 -1.49
C TYR A 149 -14.19 -15.16 -1.64
N GLY A 150 -14.19 -14.65 -2.87
CA GLY A 150 -14.45 -13.23 -3.16
C GLY A 150 -15.82 -12.77 -2.65
N ILE A 151 -16.88 -13.58 -2.80
CA ILE A 151 -18.21 -13.27 -2.27
C ILE A 151 -18.20 -13.23 -0.74
N ILE A 152 -17.61 -14.24 -0.08
CA ILE A 152 -17.52 -14.28 1.40
C ILE A 152 -16.76 -13.04 1.91
N ASN A 153 -15.62 -12.73 1.33
CA ASN A 153 -14.80 -11.59 1.74
C ASN A 153 -15.51 -10.25 1.46
N ARG A 154 -16.34 -10.16 0.40
CA ARG A 154 -17.17 -9.00 0.14
C ARG A 154 -18.23 -8.79 1.23
N ARG A 155 -18.85 -9.87 1.76
CA ARG A 155 -19.78 -9.81 2.89
C ARG A 155 -19.07 -9.36 4.17
N LEU A 156 -17.90 -9.93 4.49
CA LEU A 156 -17.08 -9.50 5.63
C LEU A 156 -16.68 -8.03 5.51
N ALA A 157 -16.26 -7.58 4.33
CA ALA A 157 -15.93 -6.18 4.08
C ALA A 157 -17.13 -5.24 4.26
N ARG A 158 -18.35 -5.68 3.92
CA ARG A 158 -19.58 -4.92 4.16
C ARG A 158 -19.84 -4.73 5.65
N LEU A 159 -19.68 -5.79 6.48
CA LEU A 159 -19.80 -5.69 7.93
C LEU A 159 -18.77 -4.73 8.52
N ALA A 160 -17.54 -4.71 8.02
CA ALA A 160 -16.48 -3.80 8.46
C ALA A 160 -16.74 -2.31 8.13
N ARG A 161 -17.69 -2.02 7.22
CA ARG A 161 -18.04 -0.65 6.80
C ARG A 161 -19.30 -0.11 7.48
N GLY A 162 -20.08 -0.96 8.14
CA GLY A 162 -21.31 -0.54 8.82
C GLY A 162 -21.03 0.41 10.02
N GLY A 163 -22.02 1.19 10.41
CA GLY A 163 -21.90 2.16 11.51
C GLY A 163 -21.49 1.53 12.84
N ASP A 164 -22.04 0.37 13.20
CA ASP A 164 -21.62 -0.43 14.36
C ASP A 164 -20.74 -1.61 13.91
N ALA A 165 -19.69 -1.32 13.11
CA ALA A 165 -18.80 -2.35 12.59
C ALA A 165 -18.23 -3.22 13.72
N PRO A 166 -18.43 -4.56 13.67
CA PRO A 166 -17.97 -5.44 14.73
C PRO A 166 -16.47 -5.68 14.74
N PHE A 167 -15.79 -5.35 13.65
CA PHE A 167 -14.35 -5.48 13.46
C PHE A 167 -13.84 -4.44 12.46
N ARG A 168 -12.52 -4.20 12.42
CA ARG A 168 -11.88 -3.33 11.43
C ARG A 168 -11.79 -3.99 10.07
N GLY A 169 -11.60 -5.31 10.05
CA GLY A 169 -11.55 -6.14 8.86
C GLY A 169 -11.59 -7.61 9.22
N ALA A 170 -12.06 -8.42 8.29
CA ALA A 170 -11.97 -9.87 8.38
C ALA A 170 -11.79 -10.48 7.00
N SER A 171 -11.17 -11.66 6.95
CA SER A 171 -10.96 -12.42 5.72
C SER A 171 -11.08 -13.91 5.95
N TYR A 172 -11.63 -14.62 4.96
CA TYR A 172 -11.77 -16.07 4.95
C TYR A 172 -11.22 -16.65 3.67
N GLY A 173 -10.46 -17.72 3.75
CA GLY A 173 -9.91 -18.38 2.57
C GLY A 173 -9.09 -19.62 2.88
N THR A 174 -8.78 -20.36 1.82
CA THR A 174 -7.87 -21.51 1.85
C THR A 174 -6.64 -21.16 1.00
N GLY A 175 -5.48 -21.51 1.49
CA GLY A 175 -4.21 -21.27 0.82
C GLY A 175 -3.17 -22.33 1.11
N ASP A 176 -2.04 -22.16 0.50
CA ASP A 176 -0.83 -22.93 0.72
C ASP A 176 -0.12 -22.50 2.01
N LEU A 177 0.49 -23.46 2.68
CA LEU A 177 1.41 -23.26 3.80
C LEU A 177 2.73 -23.96 3.48
N PHE A 178 3.67 -23.23 2.87
CA PHE A 178 5.03 -23.67 2.52
C PHE A 178 5.11 -24.88 1.57
N GLU A 179 4.07 -25.18 0.81
CA GLU A 179 3.95 -26.39 -0.02
C GLU A 179 4.07 -27.71 0.79
N ASP A 180 3.88 -27.65 2.10
CA ASP A 180 3.86 -28.80 3.02
C ASP A 180 2.47 -29.08 3.60
N ALA A 181 1.60 -28.07 3.60
CA ALA A 181 0.20 -28.19 4.05
C ALA A 181 -0.70 -27.19 3.31
N ARG A 182 -2.00 -27.41 3.41
CA ARG A 182 -3.04 -26.42 3.12
C ARG A 182 -3.62 -25.89 4.41
N ILE A 183 -4.01 -24.64 4.42
CA ILE A 183 -4.63 -24.00 5.58
C ILE A 183 -5.89 -23.24 5.17
N THR A 184 -7.02 -23.55 5.81
CA THR A 184 -8.20 -22.68 5.77
C THR A 184 -8.21 -21.83 7.01
N SER A 185 -8.36 -20.53 6.86
CA SER A 185 -8.35 -19.57 7.96
C SER A 185 -9.43 -18.51 7.84
N LEU A 186 -9.97 -18.12 9.01
CA LEU A 186 -10.73 -16.90 9.23
C LEU A 186 -9.87 -15.99 10.11
N SER A 187 -9.45 -14.85 9.56
CA SER A 187 -8.73 -13.82 10.30
C SER A 187 -9.64 -12.63 10.58
N VAL A 188 -9.59 -12.12 11.80
CA VAL A 188 -10.45 -11.02 12.28
C VAL A 188 -9.59 -9.99 12.99
N SER A 189 -9.56 -8.75 12.49
CA SER A 189 -8.86 -7.62 13.10
C SER A 189 -9.85 -6.73 13.83
N SER A 190 -9.71 -6.62 15.14
CA SER A 190 -10.65 -5.91 16.03
C SER A 190 -10.03 -4.65 16.65
N ALA A 191 -10.85 -3.73 17.14
CA ALA A 191 -10.38 -2.70 18.06
C ALA A 191 -10.03 -3.36 19.41
N ASP A 192 -9.11 -2.74 20.15
CA ASP A 192 -8.66 -3.28 21.45
C ASP A 192 -9.85 -3.46 22.40
N GLY A 193 -10.01 -4.66 22.95
CA GLY A 193 -11.13 -5.05 23.82
C GLY A 193 -12.41 -5.47 23.08
N GLU A 194 -12.48 -5.34 21.76
CA GLU A 194 -13.67 -5.71 20.96
C GLU A 194 -13.55 -7.07 20.25
N TRP A 195 -12.49 -7.83 20.50
CA TRP A 195 -12.19 -9.09 19.82
C TRP A 195 -13.37 -10.08 19.81
N LYS A 196 -14.11 -10.19 20.93
CA LYS A 196 -15.24 -11.13 21.05
C LYS A 196 -16.38 -10.76 20.09
N LYS A 197 -16.73 -9.46 20.02
CA LYS A 197 -17.74 -8.94 19.07
C LYS A 197 -17.33 -9.25 17.63
N GLY A 198 -16.04 -9.07 17.32
CA GLY A 198 -15.47 -9.37 16.00
C GLY A 198 -15.59 -10.85 15.64
N VAL A 199 -15.17 -11.73 16.52
CA VAL A 199 -15.25 -13.21 16.34
C VAL A 199 -16.70 -13.65 16.14
N LEU A 200 -17.63 -13.20 17.01
CA LEU A 200 -19.04 -13.58 16.92
C LEU A 200 -19.63 -13.21 15.56
N ALA A 201 -19.36 -12.01 15.07
CA ALA A 201 -19.89 -11.54 13.79
C ALA A 201 -19.24 -12.23 12.57
N ALA A 202 -17.93 -12.39 12.57
CA ALA A 202 -17.20 -12.96 11.44
C ALA A 202 -17.48 -14.47 11.28
N VAL A 203 -17.46 -15.22 12.38
CA VAL A 203 -17.77 -16.65 12.36
C VAL A 203 -19.22 -16.88 11.93
N ARG A 204 -20.18 -16.08 12.44
CA ARG A 204 -21.58 -16.16 12.01
C ARG A 204 -21.73 -15.92 10.51
N GLU A 205 -21.12 -14.87 9.96
CA GLU A 205 -21.19 -14.53 8.53
C GLU A 205 -20.62 -15.64 7.65
N VAL A 206 -19.45 -16.21 8.03
CA VAL A 206 -18.86 -17.35 7.32
C VAL A 206 -19.76 -18.57 7.41
N ASN A 207 -20.35 -18.86 8.58
CA ASN A 207 -21.28 -19.96 8.77
C ASN A 207 -22.58 -19.78 7.94
N GLU A 208 -23.13 -18.54 7.85
CA GLU A 208 -24.25 -18.21 6.97
C GLU A 208 -23.88 -18.49 5.51
N ALA A 209 -22.71 -18.05 5.05
CA ALA A 209 -22.25 -18.26 3.68
C ALA A 209 -22.07 -19.74 3.34
N LEU A 210 -21.47 -20.52 4.24
CA LEU A 210 -21.22 -21.95 4.04
C LEU A 210 -22.50 -22.80 4.19
N THR A 211 -23.53 -22.29 4.86
CA THR A 211 -24.80 -23.00 5.07
C THR A 211 -25.81 -22.70 3.94
N TYR A 212 -26.00 -21.43 3.61
CA TYR A 212 -27.05 -20.99 2.69
C TYR A 212 -26.55 -20.64 1.28
N GLY A 213 -25.22 -20.57 1.10
CA GLY A 213 -24.62 -20.25 -0.20
C GLY A 213 -24.68 -18.76 -0.57
N PHE A 214 -24.74 -18.52 -1.85
CA PHE A 214 -24.60 -17.21 -2.47
C PHE A 214 -25.85 -16.81 -3.26
N THR A 215 -26.09 -15.51 -3.43
CA THR A 215 -27.15 -14.99 -4.30
C THR A 215 -26.65 -14.81 -5.73
N ARG A 216 -27.56 -14.67 -6.67
CA ARG A 216 -27.24 -14.38 -8.07
C ARG A 216 -26.59 -13.00 -8.21
N ALA A 217 -27.04 -12.01 -7.46
CA ALA A 217 -26.49 -10.66 -7.50
C ALA A 217 -25.04 -10.61 -7.03
N GLU A 218 -24.68 -11.34 -5.98
CA GLU A 218 -23.29 -11.44 -5.50
C GLU A 218 -22.37 -12.11 -6.52
N LEU A 219 -22.85 -13.16 -7.18
CA LEU A 219 -22.10 -13.81 -8.26
C LEU A 219 -21.88 -12.85 -9.42
N ASP A 220 -22.92 -12.14 -9.85
CA ASP A 220 -22.85 -11.20 -10.97
C ASP A 220 -21.88 -10.03 -10.68
N GLU A 221 -21.84 -9.52 -9.44
CA GLU A 221 -20.88 -8.51 -9.01
C GLU A 221 -19.43 -9.03 -9.17
N GLN A 222 -19.13 -10.24 -8.72
CA GLN A 222 -17.78 -10.82 -8.85
C GLN A 222 -17.43 -11.10 -10.31
N LEU A 223 -18.36 -11.63 -11.10
CA LEU A 223 -18.13 -11.88 -12.52
C LEU A 223 -17.88 -10.58 -13.29
N ALA A 224 -18.61 -9.51 -12.99
CA ALA A 224 -18.40 -8.20 -13.60
C ALA A 224 -16.99 -7.64 -13.28
N ASN A 225 -16.55 -7.73 -12.02
CA ASN A 225 -15.23 -7.28 -11.60
C ASN A 225 -14.10 -8.07 -12.30
N LEU A 226 -14.23 -9.40 -12.36
CA LEU A 226 -13.22 -10.25 -12.99
C LEU A 226 -13.19 -10.04 -14.52
N ARG A 227 -14.36 -9.92 -15.16
CA ARG A 227 -14.45 -9.63 -16.61
C ARG A 227 -13.72 -8.35 -16.96
N THR A 228 -13.96 -7.28 -16.20
CA THR A 228 -13.26 -6.02 -16.39
C THR A 228 -11.75 -6.17 -16.21
N ALA A 229 -11.31 -6.84 -15.15
CA ALA A 229 -9.88 -7.06 -14.92
C ALA A 229 -9.21 -7.83 -16.08
N TYR A 230 -9.86 -8.87 -16.61
CA TYR A 230 -9.33 -9.60 -17.76
C TYR A 230 -9.35 -8.78 -19.06
N GLN A 231 -10.42 -8.00 -19.30
CA GLN A 231 -10.51 -7.12 -20.48
C GLN A 231 -9.42 -6.03 -20.43
N ASP A 232 -9.22 -5.40 -19.29
CA ASP A 232 -8.16 -4.40 -19.10
C ASP A 232 -6.76 -5.02 -19.28
N ALA A 233 -6.55 -6.25 -18.81
CA ALA A 233 -5.31 -6.97 -19.03
C ALA A 233 -5.04 -7.29 -20.52
N VAL A 234 -6.09 -7.61 -21.28
CA VAL A 234 -5.99 -7.84 -22.75
C VAL A 234 -5.58 -6.57 -23.48
N LYS A 235 -6.20 -5.43 -23.15
CA LYS A 235 -5.88 -4.13 -23.74
C LYS A 235 -4.45 -3.70 -23.41
N ALA A 236 -4.00 -3.93 -22.18
CA ALA A 236 -2.64 -3.61 -21.76
C ALA A 236 -1.57 -4.63 -22.20
N ALA A 237 -1.93 -5.67 -22.98
CA ALA A 237 -1.05 -6.79 -23.27
C ALA A 237 0.26 -6.41 -23.94
N GLU A 238 0.23 -5.49 -24.92
CA GLU A 238 1.41 -5.05 -25.67
C GLU A 238 2.31 -4.07 -24.90
N THR A 239 1.77 -3.42 -23.86
CA THR A 239 2.50 -2.45 -23.03
C THR A 239 2.95 -3.00 -21.67
N ARG A 240 2.96 -4.33 -21.49
CA ARG A 240 3.43 -4.98 -20.27
C ARG A 240 4.93 -4.72 -20.05
N SER A 241 5.29 -4.49 -18.81
CA SER A 241 6.69 -4.26 -18.41
C SER A 241 7.53 -5.54 -18.40
N HIS A 242 8.84 -5.42 -18.59
CA HIS A 242 9.78 -6.55 -18.53
C HIS A 242 9.65 -7.38 -17.23
N PRO A 243 9.51 -6.80 -16.03
CA PRO A 243 9.30 -7.58 -14.80
C PRO A 243 8.12 -8.56 -14.86
N THR A 244 7.05 -8.24 -15.60
CA THR A 244 5.90 -9.15 -15.79
C THR A 244 6.31 -10.43 -16.50
N PHE A 245 7.16 -10.32 -17.52
CA PHE A 245 7.65 -11.48 -18.26
C PHE A 245 8.72 -12.26 -17.48
N VAL A 246 9.61 -11.56 -16.75
CA VAL A 246 10.57 -12.19 -15.85
C VAL A 246 9.84 -13.02 -14.79
N GLY A 247 8.81 -12.43 -14.13
CA GLY A 247 8.02 -13.16 -13.14
C GLY A 247 7.33 -14.39 -13.69
N ALA A 248 6.76 -14.31 -14.91
CA ALA A 248 6.13 -15.44 -15.56
C ALA A 248 7.14 -16.58 -15.91
N ALA A 249 8.34 -16.22 -16.38
CA ALA A 249 9.38 -17.19 -16.69
C ALA A 249 9.95 -17.84 -15.43
N LEU A 250 10.11 -17.08 -14.34
CA LEU A 250 10.55 -17.63 -13.05
C LEU A 250 9.51 -18.58 -12.48
N ALA A 251 8.22 -18.24 -12.53
CA ALA A 251 7.13 -19.10 -12.06
C ALA A 251 7.04 -20.42 -12.84
N LEU A 252 7.42 -20.42 -14.12
CA LEU A 252 7.55 -21.66 -14.89
C LEU A 252 8.72 -22.52 -14.38
N ALA A 253 9.82 -21.89 -14.00
CA ALA A 253 11.03 -22.60 -13.57
C ALA A 253 10.96 -23.08 -12.10
N SER A 254 10.29 -22.32 -11.21
CA SER A 254 10.19 -22.66 -9.78
C SER A 254 8.95 -23.49 -9.43
N ASP A 255 7.80 -23.16 -10.04
CA ASP A 255 6.49 -23.68 -9.63
C ASP A 255 5.79 -24.45 -10.77
N GLU A 256 6.51 -24.75 -11.87
CA GLU A 256 5.97 -25.40 -13.07
C GLU A 256 4.72 -24.72 -13.67
N ARG A 257 4.49 -23.45 -13.30
CA ARG A 257 3.33 -22.68 -13.73
C ARG A 257 3.51 -22.15 -15.15
N VAL A 258 2.73 -22.69 -16.09
CA VAL A 258 2.82 -22.35 -17.52
C VAL A 258 2.33 -20.93 -17.77
N PRO A 259 3.14 -20.02 -18.34
CA PRO A 259 2.71 -18.69 -18.71
C PRO A 259 1.54 -18.70 -19.69
N SER A 260 0.55 -17.84 -19.47
CA SER A 260 -0.59 -17.68 -20.36
C SER A 260 -0.79 -16.21 -20.78
N THR A 261 -1.29 -15.99 -21.98
CA THR A 261 -1.57 -14.65 -22.47
C THR A 261 -2.86 -14.10 -21.84
N PRO A 262 -2.99 -12.78 -21.68
CA PRO A 262 -4.25 -12.18 -21.23
C PRO A 262 -5.46 -12.53 -22.10
N GLN A 263 -5.26 -12.63 -23.42
CA GLN A 263 -6.29 -13.06 -24.36
C GLN A 263 -6.79 -14.47 -24.06
N TRP A 264 -5.87 -15.40 -23.79
CA TRP A 264 -6.23 -16.76 -23.42
C TRP A 264 -6.97 -16.79 -22.08
N GLN A 265 -6.51 -16.03 -21.08
CA GLN A 265 -7.17 -15.94 -19.76
C GLN A 265 -8.61 -15.41 -19.88
N LEU A 266 -8.82 -14.34 -20.66
CA LEU A 266 -10.16 -13.82 -20.93
C LEU A 266 -11.02 -14.84 -21.65
N ALA A 267 -10.51 -15.51 -22.69
CA ALA A 267 -11.25 -16.54 -23.43
C ALA A 267 -11.68 -17.71 -22.53
N GLN A 268 -10.81 -18.16 -21.62
CA GLN A 268 -11.19 -19.20 -20.65
C GLN A 268 -12.26 -18.70 -19.67
N PHE A 269 -12.12 -17.49 -19.15
CA PHE A 269 -13.14 -16.89 -18.28
C PHE A 269 -14.50 -16.79 -18.98
N GLU A 270 -14.55 -16.23 -20.19
CA GLU A 270 -15.82 -16.07 -20.94
C GLU A 270 -16.45 -17.41 -21.34
N ARG A 271 -15.65 -18.46 -21.47
CA ARG A 271 -16.17 -19.81 -21.74
C ARG A 271 -16.91 -20.39 -20.54
N ILE A 272 -16.41 -20.17 -19.32
CA ILE A 272 -17.01 -20.77 -18.11
C ILE A 272 -18.03 -19.86 -17.43
N ALA A 273 -17.84 -18.54 -17.44
CA ALA A 273 -18.66 -17.59 -16.69
C ALA A 273 -20.18 -17.72 -16.95
N PRO A 274 -20.69 -17.95 -18.19
CA PRO A 274 -22.12 -18.10 -18.46
C PRO A 274 -22.74 -19.34 -17.81
N SER A 275 -21.97 -20.38 -17.51
CA SER A 275 -22.43 -21.63 -16.90
C SER A 275 -22.36 -21.61 -15.37
N LEU A 276 -21.74 -20.60 -14.77
CA LEU A 276 -21.60 -20.53 -13.33
C LEU A 276 -22.91 -20.17 -12.64
N THR A 277 -23.30 -20.99 -11.70
CA THR A 277 -24.44 -20.76 -10.81
C THR A 277 -23.95 -20.49 -9.38
N PRO A 278 -24.74 -19.77 -8.56
CA PRO A 278 -24.41 -19.59 -7.14
C PRO A 278 -24.13 -20.91 -6.42
N GLU A 279 -24.90 -21.95 -6.72
CA GLU A 279 -24.73 -23.29 -6.15
C GLU A 279 -23.42 -23.95 -6.58
N ALA A 280 -23.02 -23.85 -7.85
CA ALA A 280 -21.75 -24.40 -8.34
C ALA A 280 -20.55 -23.74 -7.64
N VAL A 281 -20.58 -22.42 -7.49
CA VAL A 281 -19.53 -21.64 -6.81
C VAL A 281 -19.47 -21.97 -5.30
N TRP A 282 -20.63 -22.07 -4.66
CA TRP A 282 -20.73 -22.48 -3.26
C TRP A 282 -20.17 -23.90 -3.02
N ASN A 283 -20.53 -24.85 -3.88
CA ASN A 283 -20.02 -26.22 -3.80
C ASN A 283 -18.49 -26.27 -3.99
N ALA A 284 -17.94 -25.44 -4.88
CA ALA A 284 -16.48 -25.36 -5.09
C ALA A 284 -15.75 -24.86 -3.83
N VAL A 285 -16.30 -23.85 -3.14
CA VAL A 285 -15.72 -23.38 -1.86
C VAL A 285 -15.80 -24.49 -0.79
N LYS A 286 -16.96 -25.17 -0.67
CA LYS A 286 -17.12 -26.25 0.33
C LYS A 286 -16.21 -27.44 0.07
N ALA A 287 -15.91 -27.75 -1.17
CA ALA A 287 -14.98 -28.82 -1.54
C ALA A 287 -13.50 -28.45 -1.29
N ASP A 288 -13.20 -27.17 -1.33
CA ASP A 288 -11.86 -26.65 -1.11
C ASP A 288 -11.56 -26.35 0.37
N ALA A 289 -12.48 -25.70 1.06
CA ALA A 289 -12.28 -25.29 2.45
C ALA A 289 -12.14 -26.50 3.39
N VAL A 290 -11.17 -26.44 4.28
CA VAL A 290 -11.07 -27.36 5.41
C VAL A 290 -12.06 -26.90 6.48
N PRO A 291 -13.01 -27.73 6.92
CA PRO A 291 -13.96 -27.34 7.95
C PRO A 291 -13.27 -26.87 9.22
N LEU A 292 -13.72 -25.75 9.80
CA LEU A 292 -13.15 -25.19 11.02
C LEU A 292 -13.65 -25.91 12.29
N ASP A 293 -13.74 -27.26 12.23
CA ASP A 293 -14.11 -28.09 13.38
C ASP A 293 -12.93 -28.20 14.35
N ASP A 294 -13.15 -27.82 15.60
CA ASP A 294 -12.14 -27.84 16.66
C ASP A 294 -10.81 -27.15 16.19
N PRO A 295 -10.85 -25.87 15.78
CA PRO A 295 -9.76 -25.20 15.08
C PRO A 295 -8.56 -24.90 15.99
N LEU A 296 -7.44 -24.56 15.37
CA LEU A 296 -6.40 -23.76 15.99
C LEU A 296 -6.91 -22.32 16.10
N ILE A 297 -6.80 -21.71 17.28
CA ILE A 297 -7.18 -20.31 17.51
C ILE A 297 -5.94 -19.57 18.01
N ARG A 298 -5.55 -18.53 17.31
CA ARG A 298 -4.46 -17.66 17.72
C ARG A 298 -4.95 -16.24 17.91
N PHE A 299 -4.62 -15.67 19.06
CA PHE A 299 -4.83 -14.26 19.38
C PHE A 299 -3.50 -13.52 19.39
N THR A 300 -3.46 -12.36 18.78
CA THR A 300 -2.37 -11.40 18.95
C THR A 300 -2.92 -10.06 19.40
N GLY A 301 -2.18 -9.35 20.25
CA GLY A 301 -2.63 -8.04 20.75
C GLY A 301 -1.68 -7.43 21.77
N ARG A 302 -2.08 -6.29 22.32
CA ARG A 302 -1.33 -5.57 23.38
C ARG A 302 -1.58 -6.14 24.76
N THR A 303 -2.80 -6.61 24.98
CA THR A 303 -3.27 -7.14 26.26
C THR A 303 -3.95 -8.48 26.02
N ALA A 304 -3.91 -9.34 27.02
CA ALA A 304 -4.55 -10.64 26.94
C ALA A 304 -6.09 -10.48 26.77
N PRO A 305 -6.74 -11.34 25.96
CA PRO A 305 -8.17 -11.33 25.81
C PRO A 305 -8.86 -11.75 27.11
N GLU A 306 -10.04 -11.18 27.37
CA GLU A 306 -10.85 -11.55 28.52
C GLU A 306 -11.15 -13.06 28.52
N GLY A 307 -10.90 -13.74 29.64
CA GLY A 307 -11.06 -15.19 29.77
C GLY A 307 -9.91 -16.01 29.14
N GLY A 308 -8.88 -15.37 28.59
CA GLY A 308 -7.72 -16.05 28.01
C GLY A 308 -8.09 -17.05 26.93
N GLU A 309 -7.36 -18.17 26.84
CA GLU A 309 -7.61 -19.24 25.87
C GLU A 309 -9.02 -19.82 25.93
N ALA A 310 -9.52 -20.03 27.16
CA ALA A 310 -10.88 -20.55 27.36
C ALA A 310 -11.94 -19.57 26.86
N GLY A 311 -11.72 -18.25 27.03
CA GLY A 311 -12.58 -17.20 26.52
C GLY A 311 -12.65 -17.20 24.98
N LEU A 312 -11.51 -17.35 24.31
CA LEU A 312 -11.43 -17.44 22.86
C LEU A 312 -12.21 -18.65 22.32
N ARG A 313 -12.02 -19.82 22.91
CA ARG A 313 -12.74 -21.03 22.51
C ARG A 313 -14.24 -20.94 22.79
N SER A 314 -14.63 -20.39 23.95
CA SER A 314 -16.02 -20.13 24.27
C SER A 314 -16.69 -19.19 23.29
N ALA A 315 -16.02 -18.10 22.90
CA ALA A 315 -16.54 -17.15 21.90
C ALA A 315 -16.74 -17.81 20.53
N PHE A 316 -15.82 -18.67 20.10
CA PHE A 316 -15.98 -19.42 18.87
C PHE A 316 -17.18 -20.36 18.92
N ALA A 317 -17.35 -21.12 19.99
CA ALA A 317 -18.50 -22.01 20.21
C ALA A 317 -19.82 -21.23 20.25
N GLU A 318 -19.85 -20.09 20.96
CA GLU A 318 -21.00 -19.19 21.03
C GLU A 318 -21.36 -18.67 19.62
N ALA A 319 -20.35 -18.28 18.82
CA ALA A 319 -20.57 -17.79 17.46
C ALA A 319 -21.23 -18.82 16.55
N LEU A 320 -20.83 -20.09 16.63
CA LEU A 320 -21.43 -21.19 15.87
C LEU A 320 -22.89 -21.47 16.28
N ALA A 321 -23.25 -21.16 17.53
CA ALA A 321 -24.62 -21.33 18.04
C ALA A 321 -25.54 -20.14 17.73
N LEU A 322 -25.02 -19.04 17.21
CA LEU A 322 -25.84 -17.88 16.86
C LEU A 322 -26.84 -18.22 15.75
N PRO A 323 -28.06 -17.65 15.78
CA PRO A 323 -29.02 -17.80 14.70
C PRO A 323 -28.44 -17.25 13.38
N ILE A 324 -28.55 -18.05 12.33
CA ILE A 324 -28.14 -17.71 10.97
C ILE A 324 -29.36 -17.61 10.05
N LYS A 325 -29.25 -16.82 9.00
CA LYS A 325 -30.32 -16.59 8.02
C LYS A 325 -29.80 -16.58 6.59
N ALA A 326 -30.64 -16.97 5.65
CA ALA A 326 -30.30 -16.86 4.24
C ALA A 326 -30.12 -15.39 3.81
N PRO A 327 -29.16 -15.09 2.92
CA PRO A 327 -28.95 -13.75 2.42
C PRO A 327 -30.17 -13.26 1.65
N ALA A 328 -30.52 -11.99 1.81
CA ALA A 328 -31.56 -11.36 1.01
C ALA A 328 -30.99 -10.92 -0.34
N ASP A 329 -31.80 -11.08 -1.39
CA ASP A 329 -31.43 -10.57 -2.72
C ASP A 329 -31.58 -9.04 -2.74
N SER A 330 -30.50 -8.31 -3.02
CA SER A 330 -30.52 -6.87 -3.18
C SER A 330 -30.74 -6.53 -4.65
N GLY A 331 -31.80 -5.75 -4.96
CA GLY A 331 -32.07 -5.31 -6.33
C GLY A 331 -30.89 -4.53 -6.95
N ALA A 332 -30.81 -4.55 -8.29
CA ALA A 332 -29.81 -3.79 -9.01
C ALA A 332 -29.99 -2.28 -8.79
N LEU A 333 -28.97 -1.59 -8.34
CA LEU A 333 -28.92 -0.14 -8.19
C LEU A 333 -28.19 0.47 -9.40
N ALA A 334 -28.65 1.65 -9.84
CA ALA A 334 -27.96 2.44 -10.87
C ALA A 334 -27.24 3.64 -10.24
N PHE A 335 -26.12 4.06 -10.86
CA PHE A 335 -25.41 5.26 -10.42
C PHE A 335 -26.29 6.51 -10.61
N ALA A 336 -26.51 7.26 -9.54
CA ALA A 336 -27.53 8.31 -9.49
C ALA A 336 -27.07 9.67 -10.05
N TYR A 337 -25.76 9.86 -10.31
CA TYR A 337 -25.19 11.16 -10.71
C TYR A 337 -24.75 11.11 -12.17
N GLN A 338 -25.66 11.43 -13.08
CA GLN A 338 -25.40 11.41 -14.52
C GLN A 338 -25.54 12.80 -15.17
N ASP A 339 -26.22 13.73 -14.52
CA ASP A 339 -26.50 15.06 -15.03
C ASP A 339 -25.99 16.14 -14.03
N PHE A 340 -25.07 16.98 -14.50
CA PHE A 340 -24.49 18.09 -13.75
C PHE A 340 -24.89 19.46 -14.34
N GLY A 341 -25.72 19.47 -15.36
CA GLY A 341 -26.18 20.67 -16.07
C GLY A 341 -25.64 20.77 -17.52
N PRO A 342 -25.86 21.89 -18.16
CA PRO A 342 -25.34 22.12 -19.53
C PRO A 342 -23.81 22.01 -19.57
N PRO A 343 -23.24 21.37 -20.59
CA PRO A 343 -21.80 21.27 -20.74
C PRO A 343 -21.10 22.63 -20.74
N GLY A 344 -19.97 22.72 -20.02
CA GLY A 344 -19.20 23.95 -19.89
C GLY A 344 -18.59 24.41 -21.21
N THR A 345 -18.56 25.72 -21.41
CA THR A 345 -17.96 26.34 -22.59
C THR A 345 -16.46 26.53 -22.39
N ILE A 346 -15.66 26.18 -23.38
CA ILE A 346 -14.21 26.41 -23.41
C ILE A 346 -13.96 27.87 -23.77
N ILE A 347 -13.12 28.55 -22.99
CA ILE A 347 -12.70 29.94 -23.23
C ILE A 347 -11.22 30.08 -23.61
N SER A 348 -10.42 29.04 -23.35
CA SER A 348 -9.02 28.97 -23.75
C SER A 348 -8.61 27.54 -24.05
N ASP A 349 -7.86 27.34 -25.13
CA ASP A 349 -7.30 26.06 -25.55
C ASP A 349 -5.92 26.34 -26.18
N THR A 350 -4.87 25.99 -25.45
CA THR A 350 -3.47 26.28 -25.85
C THR A 350 -2.60 25.06 -25.60
N THR A 351 -1.41 25.05 -26.19
CA THR A 351 -0.43 23.95 -25.97
C THR A 351 0.86 24.53 -25.39
N GLU A 352 1.34 23.94 -24.30
CA GLU A 352 2.69 24.17 -23.79
C GLU A 352 3.69 23.42 -24.70
N PRO A 353 4.61 24.14 -25.36
CA PRO A 353 5.35 23.56 -26.50
C PRO A 353 6.47 22.60 -26.12
N ARG A 354 7.03 22.67 -24.90
CA ARG A 354 8.17 21.84 -24.48
C ARG A 354 7.76 20.41 -24.15
N LEU A 355 6.66 20.25 -23.41
CA LEU A 355 6.14 18.96 -22.97
C LEU A 355 4.97 18.48 -23.83
N GLY A 356 4.40 19.36 -24.66
CA GLY A 356 3.21 19.08 -25.46
C GLY A 356 1.99 18.85 -24.59
N LEU A 357 1.83 19.63 -23.52
CA LEU A 357 0.64 19.63 -22.68
C LEU A 357 -0.42 20.52 -23.30
N ARG A 358 -1.63 20.00 -23.49
CA ARG A 358 -2.78 20.79 -23.91
C ARG A 358 -3.46 21.38 -22.68
N LEU A 359 -3.59 22.70 -22.64
CA LEU A 359 -4.08 23.49 -21.51
C LEU A 359 -5.43 24.09 -21.87
N ILE A 360 -6.49 23.65 -21.20
CA ILE A 360 -7.87 24.05 -21.46
C ILE A 360 -8.44 24.76 -20.25
N ARG A 361 -9.20 25.85 -20.48
CA ARG A 361 -9.96 26.57 -19.44
C ARG A 361 -11.42 26.66 -19.83
N PHE A 362 -12.28 26.33 -18.88
CA PHE A 362 -13.72 26.44 -19.01
C PHE A 362 -14.21 27.80 -18.45
N ALA A 363 -15.34 28.28 -18.96
CA ALA A 363 -15.92 29.57 -18.54
C ALA A 363 -16.28 29.63 -17.04
N ASN A 364 -16.50 28.50 -16.40
CA ASN A 364 -16.78 28.42 -14.99
C ASN A 364 -15.51 28.46 -14.10
N GLY A 365 -14.31 28.56 -14.68
CA GLY A 365 -13.04 28.58 -13.94
C GLY A 365 -12.30 27.25 -13.85
N THR A 366 -12.91 26.13 -14.24
CA THR A 366 -12.26 24.81 -14.25
C THR A 366 -11.13 24.78 -15.27
N ARG A 367 -9.97 24.21 -14.85
CA ARG A 367 -8.79 23.99 -15.68
C ARG A 367 -8.64 22.51 -15.97
N LEU A 368 -8.24 22.18 -17.21
CA LEU A 368 -7.94 20.82 -17.65
C LEU A 368 -6.61 20.79 -18.38
N THR A 369 -5.70 19.96 -17.93
CA THR A 369 -4.42 19.69 -18.59
C THR A 369 -4.43 18.27 -19.15
N LEU A 370 -4.11 18.13 -20.44
CA LEU A 370 -4.10 16.84 -21.13
C LEU A 370 -2.70 16.49 -21.63
N LYS A 371 -2.30 15.24 -21.44
CA LYS A 371 -1.14 14.62 -22.08
C LYS A 371 -1.52 13.28 -22.68
N GLN A 372 -1.87 13.30 -23.96
CA GLN A 372 -2.08 12.05 -24.69
C GLN A 372 -0.73 11.35 -24.94
N THR A 373 -0.66 10.05 -24.63
CA THR A 373 0.53 9.21 -24.82
C THR A 373 0.17 7.74 -24.88
N PRO A 374 0.77 6.93 -25.79
CA PRO A 374 0.51 5.50 -25.91
C PRO A 374 1.37 4.62 -24.99
N ILE A 375 2.05 5.17 -23.99
CA ILE A 375 2.96 4.43 -23.08
C ILE A 375 2.26 3.23 -22.43
N ARG A 376 0.99 3.39 -22.10
CA ARG A 376 0.12 2.32 -21.56
C ARG A 376 -1.20 2.32 -22.30
N GLU A 377 -1.45 1.26 -23.09
CA GLU A 377 -2.67 1.12 -23.85
C GLU A 377 -3.89 1.04 -22.92
N ASP A 378 -4.97 1.75 -23.30
CA ASP A 378 -6.23 1.87 -22.54
C ASP A 378 -6.04 2.23 -21.05
N ARG A 379 -4.97 2.98 -20.72
CA ARG A 379 -4.71 3.44 -19.36
C ARG A 379 -4.64 4.96 -19.32
N ILE A 380 -5.43 5.55 -18.46
CA ILE A 380 -5.51 6.99 -18.25
C ILE A 380 -5.23 7.27 -16.77
N ALA A 381 -4.10 7.88 -16.50
CA ALA A 381 -3.82 8.44 -15.18
C ALA A 381 -4.53 9.78 -15.04
N PHE A 382 -5.13 10.04 -13.88
CA PHE A 382 -5.76 11.32 -13.58
C PHE A 382 -5.33 11.87 -12.23
N THR A 383 -5.37 13.17 -12.10
CA THR A 383 -5.32 13.88 -10.83
C THR A 383 -6.31 15.03 -10.83
N LEU A 384 -6.93 15.26 -9.69
CA LEU A 384 -7.83 16.37 -9.41
C LEU A 384 -7.24 17.16 -8.24
N ALA A 385 -7.09 18.46 -8.39
CA ALA A 385 -6.77 19.39 -7.31
C ALA A 385 -7.93 20.38 -7.14
N VAL A 386 -8.35 20.55 -5.88
CA VAL A 386 -9.37 21.52 -5.47
C VAL A 386 -8.75 22.41 -4.41
N ASP A 387 -8.99 23.71 -4.47
CA ASP A 387 -8.46 24.68 -3.48
C ASP A 387 -8.81 24.26 -2.06
N GLY A 388 -7.80 24.19 -1.19
CA GLY A 388 -7.96 23.71 0.18
C GLY A 388 -6.66 23.28 0.82
N GLY A 389 -6.66 22.09 1.41
CA GLY A 389 -5.48 21.43 1.97
C GLY A 389 -5.11 21.87 3.38
N ASP A 390 -3.98 21.35 3.88
CA ASP A 390 -3.53 21.55 5.26
C ASP A 390 -3.17 23.01 5.59
N LEU A 391 -2.90 23.85 4.57
CA LEU A 391 -2.75 25.29 4.77
C LEU A 391 -4.03 25.98 5.27
N MET A 392 -5.17 25.30 5.29
CA MET A 392 -6.38 25.78 5.96
C MET A 392 -6.31 25.62 7.48
N ASN A 393 -5.47 24.72 7.99
CA ASN A 393 -5.26 24.54 9.42
C ASN A 393 -4.63 25.81 10.04
N THR A 394 -5.21 26.28 11.15
CA THR A 394 -4.68 27.41 11.91
C THR A 394 -4.11 26.94 13.25
N ARG A 395 -3.47 27.83 14.00
CA ARG A 395 -3.01 27.50 15.35
C ARG A 395 -4.16 27.23 16.31
N GLU A 396 -5.30 27.87 16.10
CA GLU A 396 -6.52 27.71 16.87
C GLU A 396 -7.33 26.48 16.47
N ALA A 397 -7.23 26.08 15.19
CA ALA A 397 -7.93 24.93 14.61
C ALA A 397 -6.97 24.04 13.79
N PRO A 398 -6.00 23.38 14.43
CA PRO A 398 -4.93 22.63 13.73
C PRO A 398 -5.39 21.32 13.08
N LEU A 399 -6.60 20.86 13.34
CA LEU A 399 -7.21 19.65 12.80
C LEU A 399 -8.42 19.92 11.91
N GLN A 400 -8.56 21.16 11.42
CA GLN A 400 -9.76 21.60 10.71
C GLN A 400 -10.12 20.72 9.49
N VAL A 401 -9.11 20.20 8.81
CA VAL A 401 -9.27 19.35 7.61
C VAL A 401 -8.93 17.88 7.83
N ALA A 402 -8.67 17.46 9.05
CA ALA A 402 -8.17 16.11 9.36
C ALA A 402 -9.12 14.96 8.95
N LEU A 403 -10.44 15.22 8.81
CA LEU A 403 -11.41 14.22 8.38
C LEU A 403 -11.57 14.12 6.85
N VAL A 404 -10.87 14.93 6.05
CA VAL A 404 -11.01 14.93 4.58
C VAL A 404 -10.68 13.54 4.00
N ASP A 405 -9.62 12.90 4.47
CA ASP A 405 -9.22 11.58 4.01
C ASP A 405 -10.26 10.48 4.30
N SER A 406 -11.14 10.74 5.27
CA SER A 406 -12.23 9.84 5.63
C SER A 406 -13.55 10.16 4.93
N LEU A 407 -13.63 11.25 4.19
CA LEU A 407 -14.89 11.73 3.58
C LEU A 407 -15.50 10.69 2.65
N ALA A 408 -14.67 10.04 1.82
CA ALA A 408 -15.11 9.00 0.89
C ALA A 408 -15.72 7.77 1.60
N LEU A 409 -15.39 7.53 2.86
CA LEU A 409 -15.97 6.44 3.65
C LEU A 409 -17.47 6.68 3.94
N GLY A 410 -17.91 7.94 3.94
CA GLY A 410 -19.32 8.31 4.01
C GLY A 410 -20.09 8.09 2.70
N GLY A 411 -19.42 7.75 1.60
CA GLY A 411 -20.02 7.59 0.28
C GLY A 411 -20.42 8.93 -0.36
N LEU A 412 -21.47 8.89 -1.16
CA LEU A 412 -22.13 10.07 -1.75
C LEU A 412 -23.51 10.26 -1.12
N GLY A 413 -24.09 11.43 -1.23
CA GLY A 413 -25.41 11.69 -0.65
C GLY A 413 -26.48 10.64 -1.01
N ARG A 414 -26.52 10.21 -2.28
CA ARG A 414 -27.46 9.20 -2.78
C ARG A 414 -26.98 7.76 -2.72
N HIS A 415 -25.72 7.52 -2.37
CA HIS A 415 -25.13 6.18 -2.29
C HIS A 415 -24.24 6.06 -1.07
N SER A 416 -24.46 5.07 -0.24
CA SER A 416 -23.47 4.62 0.76
C SER A 416 -22.22 4.08 0.06
N GLN A 417 -21.12 3.93 0.79
CA GLN A 417 -19.91 3.33 0.25
C GLN A 417 -20.12 1.89 -0.24
N ASP A 418 -21.01 1.15 0.42
CA ASP A 418 -21.33 -0.23 0.04
C ASP A 418 -22.16 -0.28 -1.24
N GLU A 419 -23.17 0.58 -1.39
CA GLU A 419 -23.93 0.72 -2.63
C GLU A 419 -23.04 1.16 -3.78
N LEU A 420 -22.10 2.09 -3.58
CA LEU A 420 -21.12 2.48 -4.60
C LEU A 420 -20.27 1.29 -5.05
N SER A 421 -19.85 0.43 -4.13
CA SER A 421 -19.06 -0.76 -4.48
C SER A 421 -19.85 -1.70 -5.40
N SER A 422 -21.17 -1.84 -5.20
CA SER A 422 -22.03 -2.67 -6.07
C SER A 422 -22.39 -1.97 -7.39
N VAL A 423 -22.73 -0.68 -7.34
CA VAL A 423 -23.10 0.12 -8.54
C VAL A 423 -21.93 0.27 -9.51
N LEU A 424 -20.70 0.38 -8.98
CA LEU A 424 -19.47 0.53 -9.75
C LEU A 424 -18.77 -0.82 -10.04
N ALA A 425 -19.41 -1.94 -9.73
CA ALA A 425 -18.86 -3.26 -10.03
C ALA A 425 -18.61 -3.43 -11.53
N GLY A 426 -17.43 -3.95 -11.88
CA GLY A 426 -17.02 -4.08 -13.27
C GLY A 426 -16.62 -2.77 -13.96
N ARG A 427 -16.33 -1.72 -13.20
CA ARG A 427 -15.81 -0.43 -13.68
C ARG A 427 -14.44 -0.12 -13.12
N SER A 428 -13.59 0.47 -13.97
CA SER A 428 -12.25 0.93 -13.58
C SER A 428 -12.30 2.39 -13.12
N VAL A 429 -12.90 2.62 -11.95
CA VAL A 429 -13.09 3.96 -11.38
C VAL A 429 -12.55 4.03 -9.95
N GLY A 430 -11.95 5.17 -9.61
CA GLY A 430 -11.45 5.49 -8.27
C GLY A 430 -12.36 6.49 -7.56
N PHE A 431 -12.40 6.41 -6.22
CA PHE A 431 -13.22 7.26 -5.39
C PHE A 431 -12.47 7.60 -4.08
N GLY A 432 -12.21 8.87 -3.86
CA GLY A 432 -11.51 9.35 -2.67
C GLY A 432 -11.22 10.84 -2.74
N LEU A 433 -10.87 11.42 -1.61
CA LEU A 433 -10.33 12.77 -1.49
C LEU A 433 -9.35 12.78 -0.33
N ALA A 434 -8.19 13.39 -0.52
CA ALA A 434 -7.15 13.53 0.50
C ALA A 434 -6.79 14.99 0.71
N SER A 435 -6.37 15.35 1.92
CA SER A 435 -5.79 16.65 2.20
C SER A 435 -4.29 16.59 1.92
N ALA A 436 -3.84 17.31 0.89
CA ALA A 436 -2.44 17.64 0.68
C ALA A 436 -2.12 19.01 1.31
N THR A 437 -0.88 19.47 1.23
CA THR A 437 -0.50 20.71 1.91
C THR A 437 -1.36 21.91 1.49
N ASP A 438 -1.55 22.14 0.18
CA ASP A 438 -2.20 23.35 -0.33
C ASP A 438 -3.45 23.09 -1.19
N VAL A 439 -3.86 21.84 -1.33
CA VAL A 439 -5.03 21.40 -2.10
C VAL A 439 -5.71 20.19 -1.44
N PHE A 440 -7.01 20.03 -1.68
CA PHE A 440 -7.63 18.72 -1.61
C PHE A 440 -7.41 18.02 -2.94
N THR A 441 -7.00 16.76 -2.91
CA THR A 441 -6.60 16.04 -4.10
C THR A 441 -7.11 14.62 -4.16
N THR A 442 -7.27 14.11 -5.36
CA THR A 442 -7.40 12.69 -5.63
C THR A 442 -6.67 12.34 -6.90
N SER A 443 -6.11 11.15 -6.95
CA SER A 443 -5.42 10.62 -8.13
C SER A 443 -5.76 9.14 -8.31
N GLY A 444 -5.62 8.66 -9.54
CA GLY A 444 -5.89 7.27 -9.85
C GLY A 444 -5.72 6.96 -11.31
N ASN A 445 -6.27 5.83 -11.69
CA ASN A 445 -6.27 5.39 -13.08
C ASN A 445 -7.68 4.95 -13.48
N THR A 446 -8.00 5.17 -14.76
CA THR A 446 -9.23 4.70 -15.40
C THR A 446 -8.91 4.19 -16.82
N THR A 447 -9.94 3.82 -17.56
CA THR A 447 -9.85 3.36 -18.96
C THR A 447 -10.65 4.27 -19.87
N LYS A 448 -10.49 4.16 -21.20
CA LYS A 448 -11.31 4.89 -22.17
C LYS A 448 -12.80 4.66 -21.94
N ARG A 449 -13.19 3.40 -21.69
CA ARG A 449 -14.59 3.02 -21.42
C ARG A 449 -15.19 3.72 -20.22
N ASP A 450 -14.39 3.90 -19.16
CA ASP A 450 -14.88 4.34 -17.86
C ASP A 450 -14.52 5.81 -17.55
N LEU A 451 -13.85 6.53 -18.46
CA LEU A 451 -13.43 7.92 -18.27
C LEU A 451 -14.58 8.85 -17.91
N ALA A 452 -15.67 8.80 -18.67
CA ALA A 452 -16.85 9.63 -18.40
C ALA A 452 -17.46 9.33 -17.02
N LEU A 453 -17.58 8.05 -16.65
CA LEU A 453 -18.05 7.64 -15.33
C LEU A 453 -17.08 8.07 -14.22
N GLN A 454 -15.76 7.99 -14.45
CA GLN A 454 -14.77 8.48 -13.50
C GLN A 454 -14.96 9.98 -13.22
N MET A 455 -15.18 10.78 -14.26
CA MET A 455 -15.44 12.22 -14.10
C MET A 455 -16.75 12.47 -13.34
N GLN A 456 -17.81 11.70 -13.62
CA GLN A 456 -19.08 11.78 -12.89
C GLN A 456 -18.90 11.44 -11.39
N VAL A 457 -18.18 10.37 -11.06
CA VAL A 457 -17.92 9.96 -9.67
C VAL A 457 -17.17 11.05 -8.90
N LEU A 458 -16.14 11.66 -9.50
CA LEU A 458 -15.38 12.73 -8.87
C LEU A 458 -16.18 14.03 -8.73
N ALA A 459 -16.95 14.39 -9.74
CA ALA A 459 -17.83 15.56 -9.67
C ALA A 459 -18.93 15.39 -8.61
N ALA A 460 -19.50 14.19 -8.49
CA ALA A 460 -20.47 13.85 -7.44
C ALA A 460 -19.84 13.96 -6.03
N LEU A 461 -18.58 13.55 -5.86
CA LEU A 461 -17.89 13.68 -4.58
C LEU A 461 -17.71 15.14 -4.15
N LEU A 462 -17.49 16.06 -5.10
CA LEU A 462 -17.39 17.50 -4.79
C LEU A 462 -18.74 18.15 -4.53
N THR A 463 -19.81 17.69 -5.18
CA THR A 463 -21.12 18.33 -5.14
C THR A 463 -22.06 17.77 -4.08
N ASP A 464 -21.92 16.47 -3.77
CA ASP A 464 -22.80 15.77 -2.84
C ASP A 464 -22.07 14.66 -2.06
N PRO A 465 -21.01 15.01 -1.28
CA PRO A 465 -20.34 14.04 -0.39
C PRO A 465 -21.30 13.54 0.68
N GLY A 466 -21.18 12.27 1.05
CA GLY A 466 -22.17 11.58 1.88
C GLY A 466 -22.25 12.02 3.35
N TYR A 467 -21.14 12.45 3.95
CA TYR A 467 -21.05 12.84 5.36
C TYR A 467 -21.74 11.88 6.35
N ARG A 468 -21.69 10.56 6.08
CA ARG A 468 -22.35 9.57 6.94
C ARG A 468 -21.53 9.24 8.18
N PRO A 469 -22.16 8.98 9.34
CA PRO A 469 -21.49 8.69 10.61
C PRO A 469 -20.49 7.54 10.56
N GLU A 470 -20.69 6.56 9.68
CA GLU A 470 -19.81 5.42 9.48
C GLU A 470 -18.36 5.84 9.17
N GLY A 471 -18.18 6.93 8.44
CA GLY A 471 -16.85 7.47 8.16
C GLY A 471 -16.16 8.05 9.40
N GLU A 472 -16.91 8.74 10.26
CA GLU A 472 -16.39 9.26 11.53
C GLU A 472 -16.01 8.14 12.50
N GLU A 473 -16.86 7.13 12.64
CA GLU A 473 -16.61 6.00 13.53
C GLU A 473 -15.35 5.23 13.10
N ARG A 474 -15.20 4.99 11.80
CA ARG A 474 -14.01 4.35 11.25
C ARG A 474 -12.75 5.19 11.47
N PHE A 475 -12.83 6.51 11.31
CA PHE A 475 -11.74 7.42 11.64
C PHE A 475 -11.36 7.29 13.11
N ARG A 476 -12.31 7.35 14.06
CA ARG A 476 -12.04 7.23 15.50
C ARG A 476 -11.37 5.90 15.86
N LYS A 477 -11.84 4.77 15.29
CA LYS A 477 -11.20 3.46 15.48
C LYS A 477 -9.76 3.43 14.95
N GLY A 478 -9.48 4.14 13.84
CA GLY A 478 -8.12 4.34 13.33
C GLY A 478 -7.25 5.14 14.28
N ILE A 479 -7.78 6.23 14.83
CA ILE A 479 -7.09 7.09 15.79
C ILE A 479 -6.76 6.35 17.08
N ASP A 480 -7.66 5.53 17.61
CA ASP A 480 -7.37 4.67 18.78
C ASP A 480 -6.11 3.82 18.58
N ASN A 481 -6.06 3.09 17.46
CA ASN A 481 -4.90 2.26 17.14
C ASN A 481 -3.62 3.09 16.91
N TYR A 482 -3.74 4.25 16.25
CA TYR A 482 -2.62 5.15 16.02
C TYR A 482 -2.01 5.59 17.36
N PHE A 483 -2.82 6.11 18.29
CA PHE A 483 -2.34 6.55 19.61
C PHE A 483 -1.80 5.42 20.48
N ALA A 484 -2.32 4.22 20.35
CA ALA A 484 -1.82 3.07 21.08
C ALA A 484 -0.41 2.61 20.63
N THR A 485 0.07 3.08 19.47
CA THR A 485 1.35 2.65 18.89
C THR A 485 2.36 3.77 18.68
N LEU A 486 2.10 4.98 19.17
CA LEU A 486 2.94 6.17 18.94
C LEU A 486 4.42 6.00 19.31
N ASP A 487 4.70 5.27 20.37
CA ASP A 487 6.01 5.05 20.95
C ASP A 487 6.46 3.58 20.92
N SER A 488 5.82 2.76 20.11
CA SER A 488 6.10 1.31 20.04
C SER A 488 7.44 0.96 19.38
N THR A 489 8.05 1.90 18.65
CA THR A 489 9.38 1.74 18.05
C THR A 489 10.13 3.07 18.09
N PRO A 490 11.49 3.07 17.99
CA PRO A 490 12.27 4.31 17.90
C PRO A 490 11.79 5.25 16.76
N GLY A 491 11.48 4.69 15.59
CA GLY A 491 11.03 5.46 14.44
C GLY A 491 9.65 6.10 14.64
N ARG A 492 8.71 5.41 15.28
CA ARG A 492 7.38 5.96 15.60
C ARG A 492 7.47 7.06 16.65
N ALA A 493 8.22 6.83 17.72
CA ALA A 493 8.44 7.85 18.76
C ALA A 493 9.06 9.12 18.18
N LEU A 494 10.08 9.00 17.33
CA LEU A 494 10.68 10.13 16.62
C LEU A 494 9.68 10.83 15.70
N GLY A 495 8.97 10.09 14.83
CA GLY A 495 7.99 10.66 13.88
C GLY A 495 6.90 11.45 14.59
N THR A 496 6.45 10.98 15.76
CA THR A 496 5.47 11.66 16.59
C THR A 496 5.98 12.98 17.15
N ALA A 497 7.23 13.01 17.64
CA ALA A 497 7.80 14.17 18.35
C ALA A 497 8.42 15.20 17.39
N LEU A 498 8.90 14.77 16.21
CA LEU A 498 9.76 15.57 15.35
C LEU A 498 9.11 16.88 14.88
N GLY A 499 7.84 16.84 14.51
CA GLY A 499 7.12 18.03 14.06
C GLY A 499 7.10 19.13 15.10
N GLY A 500 6.74 18.79 16.34
CA GLY A 500 6.75 19.70 17.48
C GLY A 500 8.15 20.21 17.82
N ILE A 501 9.14 19.34 17.83
CA ILE A 501 10.54 19.72 18.11
C ILE A 501 11.05 20.74 17.09
N LEU A 502 10.81 20.52 15.81
CA LEU A 502 11.31 21.39 14.74
C LEU A 502 10.59 22.74 14.66
N SER A 503 9.35 22.84 15.15
CA SER A 503 8.49 24.02 15.03
C SER A 503 8.24 24.76 16.35
N ASP A 504 8.98 24.46 17.43
CA ASP A 504 8.72 24.98 18.79
C ASP A 504 7.26 24.75 19.23
N ASN A 505 6.72 23.56 18.95
CA ASN A 505 5.36 23.15 19.24
C ASN A 505 4.26 24.00 18.56
N ASP A 506 4.51 24.55 17.39
CA ASP A 506 3.42 25.13 16.58
C ASP A 506 2.30 24.09 16.41
N PRO A 507 1.06 24.38 16.85
CA PRO A 507 -0.03 23.40 16.84
C PRO A 507 -0.32 22.80 15.47
N ARG A 508 -0.03 23.51 14.38
CA ARG A 508 -0.23 23.03 12.99
C ARG A 508 0.69 21.87 12.61
N PHE A 509 1.83 21.73 13.30
CA PHE A 509 2.88 20.72 13.00
C PHE A 509 3.16 19.79 14.18
N THR A 510 2.42 19.94 15.27
CA THR A 510 2.55 19.12 16.47
C THR A 510 1.38 18.16 16.56
N LEU A 511 1.63 16.90 16.93
CA LEU A 511 0.55 15.96 17.19
C LEU A 511 -0.36 16.50 18.29
N GLN A 512 -1.63 16.63 17.97
CA GLN A 512 -2.65 17.07 18.93
C GLN A 512 -3.04 15.93 19.89
N PRO A 513 -3.60 16.23 21.08
CA PRO A 513 -4.10 15.21 22.00
C PRO A 513 -5.18 14.34 21.34
N LYS A 514 -5.28 13.07 21.75
CA LYS A 514 -6.26 12.10 21.23
C LYS A 514 -7.69 12.64 21.26
N GLU A 515 -8.06 13.32 22.35
CA GLU A 515 -9.38 13.91 22.58
C GLU A 515 -9.74 14.95 21.51
N ALA A 516 -8.75 15.66 20.97
CA ALA A 516 -8.98 16.63 19.90
C ALA A 516 -9.41 15.95 18.60
N PHE A 517 -8.85 14.77 18.30
CA PHE A 517 -9.28 13.95 17.14
C PHE A 517 -10.68 13.38 17.35
N PHE A 518 -11.00 12.94 18.57
CA PHE A 518 -12.32 12.40 18.91
C PHE A 518 -13.43 13.49 18.90
N ALA A 519 -13.06 14.74 19.08
CA ALA A 519 -13.99 15.88 19.02
C ALA A 519 -14.34 16.31 17.59
N LEU A 520 -13.68 15.72 16.57
CA LEU A 520 -13.98 15.98 15.16
C LEU A 520 -15.27 15.27 14.74
N ASP A 521 -16.02 15.94 13.87
CA ASP A 521 -17.22 15.40 13.23
C ASP A 521 -17.38 15.96 11.81
N TYR A 522 -18.22 15.32 11.01
CA TYR A 522 -18.47 15.75 9.64
C TYR A 522 -19.24 17.07 9.55
N ALA A 523 -20.01 17.47 10.56
CA ALA A 523 -20.67 18.77 10.56
C ALA A 523 -19.64 19.91 10.63
N LYS A 524 -18.61 19.78 11.47
CA LYS A 524 -17.47 20.71 11.53
C LYS A 524 -16.66 20.70 10.25
N LEU A 525 -16.39 19.51 9.71
CA LEU A 525 -15.67 19.39 8.42
C LEU A 525 -16.47 20.11 7.32
N GLN A 526 -17.77 19.83 7.19
CA GLN A 526 -18.63 20.46 6.19
C GLN A 526 -18.65 21.98 6.31
N ALA A 527 -18.70 22.50 7.53
CA ALA A 527 -18.62 23.94 7.77
C ALA A 527 -17.26 24.52 7.33
N ALA A 528 -16.17 23.77 7.51
CA ALA A 528 -14.83 24.21 7.17
C ALA A 528 -14.52 24.16 5.65
N ILE A 529 -14.92 23.09 4.97
CA ILE A 529 -14.50 22.83 3.58
C ILE A 529 -15.61 22.98 2.55
N GLY A 530 -16.88 23.06 2.96
CA GLY A 530 -18.03 23.07 2.05
C GLY A 530 -17.95 24.17 0.99
N ASP A 531 -17.50 25.38 1.38
CA ASP A 531 -17.29 26.48 0.43
C ASP A 531 -16.17 26.17 -0.58
N ARG A 532 -15.10 25.51 -0.12
CA ARG A 532 -13.99 25.12 -1.01
C ARG A 532 -14.42 24.07 -2.02
N LEU A 533 -15.17 23.05 -1.58
CA LEU A 533 -15.74 22.06 -2.48
C LEU A 533 -16.73 22.66 -3.48
N ALA A 534 -17.52 23.66 -3.06
CA ALA A 534 -18.52 24.30 -3.92
C ALA A 534 -17.94 25.34 -4.88
N LYS A 535 -16.96 26.13 -4.44
CA LYS A 535 -16.49 27.34 -5.17
C LYS A 535 -14.98 27.39 -5.39
N GLY A 536 -14.18 26.62 -4.66
CA GLY A 536 -12.71 26.66 -4.78
C GLY A 536 -12.25 26.35 -6.20
N ALA A 537 -11.11 26.90 -6.59
CA ALA A 537 -10.48 26.63 -7.87
C ALA A 537 -10.27 25.14 -8.10
N ILE A 538 -10.43 24.68 -9.34
CA ILE A 538 -10.23 23.28 -9.74
C ILE A 538 -9.23 23.19 -10.86
N GLU A 539 -8.30 22.25 -10.74
CA GLU A 539 -7.45 21.82 -11.84
C GLU A 539 -7.45 20.28 -11.95
N LEU A 540 -7.81 19.78 -13.14
CA LEU A 540 -7.69 18.39 -13.52
C LEU A 540 -6.52 18.19 -14.45
N ALA A 541 -5.84 17.06 -14.32
CA ALA A 541 -4.90 16.57 -15.32
C ALA A 541 -5.22 15.13 -15.70
N LEU A 542 -5.08 14.82 -17.00
CA LEU A 542 -5.20 13.48 -17.56
C LEU A 542 -3.94 13.19 -18.38
N ALA A 543 -3.32 12.03 -18.16
CA ALA A 543 -2.19 11.54 -18.93
C ALA A 543 -2.42 10.10 -19.34
N GLY A 544 -2.21 9.76 -20.62
CA GLY A 544 -2.36 8.38 -21.09
C GLY A 544 -2.98 8.21 -22.45
N ASP A 545 -3.55 7.05 -22.69
CA ASP A 545 -4.14 6.65 -23.95
C ASP A 545 -5.66 6.95 -23.95
N PHE A 546 -6.03 8.10 -24.51
CA PHE A 546 -7.42 8.54 -24.65
C PHE A 546 -7.61 9.38 -25.92
N ASP A 547 -8.86 9.51 -26.37
CA ASP A 547 -9.25 10.52 -27.33
C ASP A 547 -9.44 11.86 -26.62
N GLU A 548 -8.74 12.90 -27.09
CA GLU A 548 -8.80 14.22 -26.45
C GLU A 548 -10.19 14.87 -26.54
N GLY A 549 -10.91 14.65 -27.63
CA GLY A 549 -12.27 15.16 -27.80
C GLY A 549 -13.25 14.52 -26.80
N GLU A 550 -13.17 13.21 -26.62
CA GLU A 550 -13.97 12.48 -25.62
C GLU A 550 -13.60 12.91 -24.19
N ALA A 551 -12.32 13.08 -23.89
CA ALA A 551 -11.86 13.55 -22.59
C ALA A 551 -12.36 14.96 -22.28
N ILE A 552 -12.26 15.87 -23.23
CA ILE A 552 -12.79 17.23 -23.11
C ILE A 552 -14.30 17.23 -22.92
N ALA A 553 -15.03 16.42 -23.70
CA ALA A 553 -16.47 16.31 -23.59
C ALA A 553 -16.90 15.75 -22.21
N ALA A 554 -16.20 14.76 -21.69
CA ALA A 554 -16.47 14.19 -20.35
C ALA A 554 -16.28 15.23 -19.24
N VAL A 555 -15.19 16.02 -19.31
CA VAL A 555 -14.93 17.09 -18.35
C VAL A 555 -15.90 18.27 -18.52
N ALA A 556 -16.24 18.63 -19.76
CA ALA A 556 -17.23 19.68 -20.02
C ALA A 556 -18.62 19.34 -19.44
N ALA A 557 -19.05 18.07 -19.59
CA ALA A 557 -20.34 17.57 -19.08
C ALA A 557 -20.37 17.39 -17.54
N THR A 558 -19.25 17.43 -16.87
CA THR A 558 -19.11 17.26 -15.41
C THR A 558 -18.57 18.53 -14.75
N PHE A 559 -17.26 18.63 -14.62
CA PHE A 559 -16.61 19.77 -13.95
C PHE A 559 -16.85 21.11 -14.65
N GLY A 560 -16.89 21.12 -15.99
CA GLY A 560 -17.24 22.32 -16.76
C GLY A 560 -18.67 22.76 -16.60
N ALA A 561 -19.59 21.86 -16.28
CA ALA A 561 -21.01 22.14 -16.03
C ALA A 561 -21.30 22.64 -14.60
N LEU A 562 -20.34 22.53 -13.66
CA LEU A 562 -20.51 23.01 -12.31
C LEU A 562 -20.72 24.54 -12.26
N PRO A 563 -21.32 25.09 -11.19
CA PRO A 563 -21.40 26.54 -10.99
C PRO A 563 -20.05 27.22 -11.06
N ALA A 564 -20.03 28.54 -11.27
CA ALA A 564 -18.83 29.36 -11.35
C ALA A 564 -17.91 29.15 -10.13
N ARG A 565 -16.62 29.01 -10.38
CA ARG A 565 -15.59 28.76 -9.39
C ARG A 565 -14.57 29.88 -9.36
N GLU A 566 -13.80 29.94 -8.29
CA GLU A 566 -12.67 30.85 -8.19
C GLU A 566 -11.68 30.55 -9.35
N ALA A 567 -11.18 31.63 -9.97
CA ALA A 567 -10.26 31.50 -11.11
C ALA A 567 -8.88 31.05 -10.68
N GLU A 568 -8.46 31.36 -9.44
CA GLU A 568 -7.13 31.07 -8.92
C GLU A 568 -7.23 30.36 -7.57
N PHE A 569 -6.24 29.52 -7.25
CA PHE A 569 -6.08 28.95 -5.94
C PHE A 569 -5.73 30.04 -4.92
N VAL A 570 -6.29 29.95 -3.73
CA VAL A 570 -6.01 30.92 -2.65
C VAL A 570 -4.57 30.76 -2.18
N PRO A 571 -3.75 31.81 -2.22
CA PRO A 571 -2.31 31.68 -1.90
C PRO A 571 -1.99 31.29 -0.46
N ARG A 572 -2.82 31.68 0.52
CA ARG A 572 -2.65 31.43 1.98
C ARG A 572 -1.24 31.76 2.49
N GLU A 573 -0.73 32.94 2.12
CA GLU A 573 0.66 33.35 2.33
C GLU A 573 1.13 33.20 3.79
N GLU A 574 0.30 33.60 4.77
CA GLU A 574 0.62 33.50 6.19
C GLU A 574 0.74 32.03 6.64
N ALA A 575 -0.10 31.14 6.11
CA ALA A 575 -0.06 29.73 6.43
C ALA A 575 1.19 29.03 5.86
N ARG A 576 1.78 29.56 4.79
CA ARG A 576 3.02 29.08 4.18
C ARG A 576 4.27 29.39 5.01
N ILE A 577 4.13 30.17 6.08
CA ILE A 577 5.25 30.46 6.99
C ILE A 577 5.37 29.31 7.99
N ARG A 578 6.49 28.60 7.93
CA ARG A 578 6.89 27.57 8.87
C ARG A 578 8.29 27.84 9.39
N SER A 579 8.40 28.21 10.67
CA SER A 579 9.67 28.55 11.28
C SER A 579 10.33 27.32 11.90
N PHE A 580 11.65 27.23 11.80
CA PHE A 580 12.42 26.27 12.56
C PHE A 580 12.64 26.76 13.98
N THR A 581 12.70 25.80 14.92
CA THR A 581 13.15 26.08 16.29
C THR A 581 14.51 26.78 16.31
N ALA A 582 14.65 27.79 17.15
CA ALA A 582 15.94 28.41 17.42
C ALA A 582 16.84 27.54 18.34
N THR A 583 16.24 26.61 19.08
CA THR A 583 16.96 25.76 20.04
C THR A 583 17.64 24.61 19.30
N ARG A 584 18.97 24.62 19.29
CA ARG A 584 19.81 23.58 18.70
C ARG A 584 20.35 22.65 19.79
N GLY A 585 20.79 21.47 19.38
CA GLY A 585 21.41 20.49 20.25
C GLY A 585 20.62 19.17 20.37
N PRO A 586 21.17 18.20 21.12
CA PRO A 586 20.59 16.88 21.21
C PRO A 586 19.25 16.89 21.94
N ARG A 587 18.34 16.03 21.45
CA ARG A 587 17.07 15.69 22.09
C ARG A 587 17.03 14.19 22.28
N VAL A 588 16.56 13.73 23.42
CA VAL A 588 16.33 12.32 23.70
C VAL A 588 14.83 12.06 23.74
N ILE A 589 14.39 11.10 22.95
CA ILE A 589 13.01 10.65 22.88
C ILE A 589 13.02 9.17 23.28
N THR A 590 12.16 8.81 24.22
CA THR A 590 12.02 7.42 24.70
C THR A 590 10.95 6.68 23.90
N HIS A 591 11.11 5.39 23.77
CA HIS A 591 10.13 4.49 23.15
C HIS A 591 9.89 3.25 24.03
N LYS A 592 8.83 2.49 23.72
CA LYS A 592 8.45 1.26 24.43
C LYS A 592 8.82 -0.02 23.67
N GLY A 593 9.48 0.10 22.52
CA GLY A 593 10.00 -1.04 21.76
C GLY A 593 11.23 -1.68 22.40
N GLU A 594 11.96 -2.48 21.62
CA GLU A 594 13.13 -3.22 22.09
C GLU A 594 14.17 -2.28 22.75
N ALA A 595 14.61 -2.66 23.95
CA ALA A 595 15.46 -1.82 24.79
C ALA A 595 16.87 -1.60 24.21
N ASP A 596 17.34 -2.48 23.35
CA ASP A 596 18.64 -2.39 22.66
C ASP A 596 18.59 -1.60 21.36
N GLN A 597 17.41 -1.22 20.88
CA GLN A 597 17.24 -0.46 19.63
C GLN A 597 17.26 1.05 19.88
N ALA A 598 18.01 1.77 19.06
CA ALA A 598 18.00 3.22 19.00
C ALA A 598 18.01 3.72 17.56
N LEU A 599 17.42 4.89 17.34
CA LEU A 599 17.48 5.62 16.09
C LEU A 599 18.18 6.97 16.35
N LEU A 600 19.30 7.18 15.70
CA LEU A 600 19.99 8.47 15.70
C LEU A 600 19.56 9.26 14.47
N GLN A 601 19.12 10.50 14.66
CA GLN A 601 18.78 11.39 13.54
C GLN A 601 19.41 12.77 13.73
N TRP A 602 19.95 13.30 12.65
CA TRP A 602 20.39 14.69 12.51
C TRP A 602 19.50 15.38 11.50
N THR A 603 19.10 16.59 11.81
CA THR A 603 18.28 17.40 10.91
C THR A 603 18.82 18.82 10.86
N TRP A 604 19.11 19.30 9.65
CA TRP A 604 19.53 20.67 9.38
C TRP A 604 18.47 21.39 8.58
N PRO A 605 18.19 22.67 8.89
CA PRO A 605 17.36 23.50 8.03
C PRO A 605 18.05 23.73 6.67
N THR A 606 17.25 23.74 5.61
CA THR A 606 17.63 24.16 4.25
C THR A 606 16.58 25.11 3.70
N THR A 607 16.73 25.52 2.45
CA THR A 607 15.78 26.39 1.75
C THR A 607 14.62 25.61 1.14
N ASP A 608 13.63 26.31 0.60
CA ASP A 608 12.57 25.75 -0.23
C ASP A 608 13.10 25.34 -1.63
N ASP A 609 12.21 24.92 -2.54
CA ASP A 609 12.57 24.45 -3.88
C ASP A 609 12.62 25.55 -4.96
N SER A 610 12.55 26.82 -4.57
CA SER A 610 12.58 27.96 -5.51
C SER A 610 13.89 28.08 -6.30
N ASP A 611 15.03 27.63 -5.71
CA ASP A 611 16.29 27.45 -6.43
C ASP A 611 16.49 25.98 -6.82
N LEU A 612 16.15 25.65 -8.09
CA LEU A 612 16.30 24.30 -8.63
C LEU A 612 17.75 23.80 -8.57
N ALA A 613 18.75 24.69 -8.77
CA ALA A 613 20.16 24.30 -8.73
C ALA A 613 20.57 23.89 -7.32
N GLU A 614 20.10 24.62 -6.31
CA GLU A 614 20.35 24.28 -4.91
C GLU A 614 19.63 22.98 -4.49
N THR A 615 18.37 22.80 -4.91
CA THR A 615 17.62 21.58 -4.71
C THR A 615 18.34 20.35 -5.28
N LEU A 616 18.87 20.46 -6.50
CA LEU A 616 19.65 19.39 -7.13
C LEU A 616 20.97 19.12 -6.43
N ARG A 617 21.68 20.17 -5.97
CA ARG A 617 22.93 20.04 -5.20
C ARG A 617 22.69 19.33 -3.87
N LEU A 618 21.63 19.70 -3.12
CA LEU A 618 21.26 19.05 -1.87
C LEU A 618 20.85 17.58 -2.09
N GLY A 619 20.11 17.30 -3.15
CA GLY A 619 19.76 15.93 -3.53
C GLY A 619 20.98 15.06 -3.85
N LEU A 620 21.97 15.62 -4.59
CA LEU A 620 23.23 14.94 -4.89
C LEU A 620 24.08 14.76 -3.62
N LEU A 621 24.16 15.79 -2.76
CA LEU A 621 24.88 15.73 -1.48
C LEU A 621 24.30 14.63 -0.58
N ALA A 622 22.97 14.49 -0.51
CA ALA A 622 22.33 13.43 0.25
C ALA A 622 22.76 12.03 -0.23
N ARG A 623 22.86 11.82 -1.55
CA ARG A 623 23.35 10.56 -2.11
C ARG A 623 24.82 10.29 -1.80
N VAL A 624 25.66 11.31 -1.91
CA VAL A 624 27.08 11.24 -1.50
C VAL A 624 27.22 10.91 -0.02
N ALA A 625 26.48 11.62 0.86
CA ALA A 625 26.50 11.36 2.29
C ALA A 625 26.05 9.94 2.64
N ARG A 626 25.01 9.43 1.98
CA ARG A 626 24.54 8.06 2.16
C ARG A 626 25.61 7.04 1.76
N ILE A 627 26.33 7.24 0.65
CA ILE A 627 27.45 6.37 0.23
C ILE A 627 28.54 6.37 1.29
N ALA A 628 29.00 7.56 1.71
CA ALA A 628 30.07 7.70 2.70
C ALA A 628 29.69 7.08 4.06
N LEU A 629 28.44 7.26 4.50
CA LEU A 629 27.93 6.64 5.73
C LEU A 629 27.85 5.12 5.60
N THR A 630 27.43 4.61 4.45
CA THR A 630 27.36 3.16 4.20
C THR A 630 28.76 2.54 4.25
N GLU A 631 29.73 3.12 3.56
CA GLU A 631 31.13 2.67 3.59
C GLU A 631 31.70 2.67 5.01
N LYS A 632 31.45 3.74 5.78
CA LYS A 632 31.99 3.85 7.14
C LYS A 632 31.26 2.97 8.16
N LEU A 633 29.94 3.08 8.24
CA LEU A 633 29.16 2.46 9.33
C LEU A 633 28.83 1.00 9.06
N ARG A 634 28.54 0.65 7.81
CA ARG A 634 28.16 -0.70 7.42
C ARG A 634 29.39 -1.56 7.10
N GLU A 635 30.25 -1.09 6.21
CA GLU A 635 31.31 -1.93 5.62
C GLU A 635 32.57 -1.94 6.48
N GLU A 636 32.97 -0.79 7.03
CA GLU A 636 34.19 -0.70 7.87
C GLU A 636 33.89 -1.09 9.33
N LEU A 637 32.85 -0.54 9.94
CA LEU A 637 32.56 -0.71 11.36
C LEU A 637 31.55 -1.79 11.69
N GLY A 638 30.69 -2.18 10.75
CA GLY A 638 29.62 -3.16 10.97
C GLY A 638 28.55 -2.75 11.99
N GLN A 639 28.46 -1.44 12.30
CA GLN A 639 27.59 -0.91 13.35
C GLN A 639 26.14 -0.73 12.92
N ALA A 640 25.92 -0.45 11.64
CA ALA A 640 24.60 -0.23 11.07
C ALA A 640 24.44 -0.97 9.74
N TYR A 641 23.20 -1.37 9.42
CA TYR A 641 22.90 -2.04 8.15
C TYR A 641 22.57 -1.03 7.04
N SER A 642 21.71 -0.07 7.31
CA SER A 642 21.18 0.85 6.30
C SER A 642 21.15 2.30 6.80
N PRO A 643 22.30 2.99 6.88
CA PRO A 643 22.28 4.42 7.14
C PRO A 643 21.58 5.16 5.98
N SER A 644 20.83 6.19 6.30
CA SER A 644 20.11 7.00 5.32
C SER A 644 20.53 8.46 5.35
N ALA A 645 20.41 9.11 4.19
CA ALA A 645 20.57 10.55 4.04
C ALA A 645 19.53 11.04 3.02
N GLY A 646 18.92 12.19 3.27
CA GLY A 646 17.90 12.78 2.41
C GLY A 646 17.87 14.30 2.50
N ALA A 647 17.46 14.94 1.41
CA ALA A 647 17.15 16.36 1.38
C ALA A 647 15.67 16.51 0.96
N SER A 648 14.96 17.43 1.59
CA SER A 648 13.58 17.78 1.28
C SER A 648 13.46 19.30 1.25
N ASN A 649 13.22 19.86 0.09
CA ASN A 649 12.99 21.28 -0.11
C ASN A 649 11.49 21.48 -0.33
N SER A 650 10.84 22.32 0.47
CA SER A 650 9.40 22.48 0.41
C SER A 650 8.99 23.33 -0.77
N ARG A 651 7.99 22.90 -1.54
CA ARG A 651 7.30 23.71 -2.55
C ARG A 651 6.27 24.64 -1.93
N GLN A 652 5.68 24.24 -0.81
CA GLN A 652 4.55 24.95 -0.21
C GLN A 652 4.93 25.89 0.94
N TYR A 653 5.94 25.54 1.73
CA TYR A 653 6.42 26.37 2.84
C TYR A 653 7.66 27.16 2.40
N ARG A 654 7.60 28.49 2.52
CA ARG A 654 8.68 29.39 2.09
C ARG A 654 9.89 29.29 2.98
N ASP A 655 11.08 29.35 2.39
CA ASP A 655 12.38 29.25 3.08
C ASP A 655 12.46 28.01 3.99
N TYR A 656 11.75 26.94 3.64
CA TYR A 656 11.67 25.74 4.46
C TYR A 656 12.10 24.49 3.68
N GLY A 657 13.09 23.83 4.24
CA GLY A 657 13.56 22.51 3.81
C GLY A 657 14.36 21.85 4.90
N THR A 658 14.67 20.57 4.74
CA THR A 658 15.47 19.80 5.70
C THR A 658 16.49 18.96 4.97
N PHE A 659 17.68 18.88 5.53
CA PHE A 659 18.66 17.84 5.23
C PHE A 659 18.74 16.90 6.44
N THR A 660 18.55 15.61 6.22
CA THR A 660 18.48 14.63 7.32
C THR A 660 19.46 13.49 7.11
N LEU A 661 20.08 13.04 8.21
CA LEU A 661 20.77 11.76 8.30
C LEU A 661 20.09 10.92 9.36
N SER A 662 19.97 9.61 9.13
CA SER A 662 19.32 8.70 10.07
C SER A 662 20.04 7.35 10.08
N VAL A 663 20.26 6.80 11.29
CA VAL A 663 21.00 5.56 11.51
C VAL A 663 20.34 4.76 12.62
N SER A 664 19.87 3.55 12.32
CA SER A 664 19.42 2.58 13.32
C SER A 664 20.63 1.86 13.90
N VAL A 665 20.72 1.80 15.23
CA VAL A 665 21.88 1.24 15.94
C VAL A 665 21.45 0.51 17.21
N ASP A 666 22.37 -0.28 17.76
CA ASP A 666 22.30 -0.74 19.15
C ASP A 666 22.56 0.43 20.09
N VAL A 667 21.78 0.53 21.17
CA VAL A 667 21.95 1.57 22.20
C VAL A 667 23.39 1.62 22.71
N ALA A 668 24.03 0.47 22.92
CA ALA A 668 25.42 0.38 23.36
C ALA A 668 26.42 0.96 22.34
N GLN A 669 26.07 1.06 21.08
CA GLN A 669 26.88 1.61 20.00
C GLN A 669 26.53 3.06 19.63
N ALA A 670 25.52 3.65 20.25
CA ALA A 670 24.99 4.96 19.87
C ALA A 670 26.07 6.06 19.90
N ASP A 671 26.90 6.12 20.94
CA ASP A 671 27.97 7.13 21.07
C ASP A 671 29.10 6.92 20.05
N ALA A 672 29.52 5.68 19.84
CA ALA A 672 30.51 5.34 18.82
C ALA A 672 30.02 5.68 17.40
N THR A 673 28.76 5.38 17.11
CA THR A 673 28.14 5.72 15.82
C THR A 673 28.03 7.24 15.65
N ARG A 674 27.64 7.96 16.69
CA ARG A 674 27.61 9.43 16.67
C ARG A 674 28.98 10.03 16.33
N ALA A 675 30.04 9.51 16.93
CA ALA A 675 31.42 9.93 16.63
C ALA A 675 31.83 9.60 15.18
N ALA A 676 31.46 8.42 14.69
CA ALA A 676 31.73 7.99 13.31
C ALA A 676 30.99 8.86 12.27
N VAL A 677 29.71 9.17 12.50
CA VAL A 677 28.93 10.10 11.65
C VAL A 677 29.58 11.49 11.63
N ALA A 678 29.99 12.01 12.81
CA ALA A 678 30.70 13.29 12.90
C ALA A 678 32.01 13.29 12.10
N ALA A 679 32.76 12.20 12.12
CA ALA A 679 33.99 12.05 11.34
C ALA A 679 33.71 12.02 9.82
N VAL A 680 32.66 11.33 9.37
CA VAL A 680 32.25 11.34 7.96
C VAL A 680 31.85 12.74 7.50
N LEU A 681 31.07 13.45 8.29
CA LEU A 681 30.67 14.83 7.97
C LEU A 681 31.86 15.79 7.94
N ALA A 682 32.83 15.65 8.88
CA ALA A 682 34.04 16.42 8.86
C ALA A 682 34.86 16.12 7.59
N ALA A 683 35.04 14.88 7.22
CA ALA A 683 35.75 14.50 6.00
C ALA A 683 35.10 15.10 4.72
N LEU A 684 33.77 15.05 4.61
CA LEU A 684 33.04 15.64 3.48
C LEU A 684 33.10 17.17 3.45
N ARG A 685 33.23 17.83 4.62
CA ARG A 685 33.43 19.28 4.73
C ARG A 685 34.84 19.71 4.36
N ASP A 686 35.83 18.96 4.83
CA ASP A 686 37.26 19.38 4.81
C ASP A 686 37.93 19.02 3.45
N ALA A 687 37.36 18.07 2.71
CA ALA A 687 37.81 17.68 1.37
C ALA A 687 36.66 17.36 0.44
N PRO A 688 36.75 17.71 -0.87
CA PRO A 688 35.72 17.33 -1.83
C PRO A 688 35.63 15.80 -1.95
N PRO A 689 34.42 15.23 -2.15
CA PRO A 689 34.25 13.81 -2.44
C PRO A 689 35.04 13.37 -3.67
N SER A 690 35.48 12.12 -3.70
CA SER A 690 36.18 11.57 -4.87
C SER A 690 35.31 11.61 -6.13
N ALA A 691 35.95 11.70 -7.31
CA ALA A 691 35.24 11.66 -8.59
C ALA A 691 34.40 10.37 -8.74
N ASP A 692 34.88 9.23 -8.26
CA ASP A 692 34.14 7.97 -8.22
C ASP A 692 32.88 8.07 -7.37
N MET A 693 32.97 8.60 -6.16
CA MET A 693 31.82 8.77 -5.26
C MET A 693 30.76 9.70 -5.87
N ILE A 694 31.18 10.80 -6.51
CA ILE A 694 30.28 11.72 -7.19
C ILE A 694 29.58 11.00 -8.34
N GLU A 695 30.31 10.21 -9.16
CA GLU A 695 29.72 9.48 -10.29
C GLU A 695 28.74 8.41 -9.83
N ARG A 696 29.06 7.65 -8.79
CA ARG A 696 28.17 6.67 -8.16
C ARG A 696 26.91 7.31 -7.60
N ALA A 697 26.96 8.54 -7.12
CA ALA A 697 25.80 9.29 -6.64
C ALA A 697 24.97 9.88 -7.79
N ARG A 698 25.65 10.42 -8.82
CA ARG A 698 25.02 11.15 -9.95
C ARG A 698 24.32 10.25 -10.96
N ARG A 699 24.95 9.12 -11.31
CA ARG A 699 24.45 8.24 -12.37
C ARG A 699 23.02 7.74 -12.14
N PRO A 700 22.64 7.21 -10.96
CA PRO A 700 21.26 6.80 -10.70
C PRO A 700 20.26 7.97 -10.78
N LEU A 701 20.69 9.18 -10.40
CA LEU A 701 19.85 10.38 -10.49
C LEU A 701 19.52 10.73 -11.96
N LEU A 702 20.52 10.69 -12.84
CA LEU A 702 20.32 10.92 -14.27
C LEU A 702 19.40 9.83 -14.87
N GLU A 703 19.61 8.58 -14.51
CA GLU A 703 18.76 7.47 -14.96
C GLU A 703 17.30 7.62 -14.47
N GLU A 704 17.06 8.14 -13.27
CA GLU A 704 15.72 8.47 -12.77
C GLU A 704 15.04 9.54 -13.66
N TYR A 705 15.72 10.60 -14.00
CA TYR A 705 15.19 11.63 -14.90
C TYR A 705 14.93 11.11 -16.31
N ASP A 706 15.87 10.34 -16.89
CA ASP A 706 15.71 9.73 -18.21
C ASP A 706 14.53 8.74 -18.27
N ASN A 707 14.22 8.12 -17.16
CA ASN A 707 13.12 7.16 -17.07
C ASN A 707 11.78 7.80 -16.68
N ALA A 708 11.77 8.98 -16.08
CA ALA A 708 10.55 9.63 -15.60
C ALA A 708 9.50 9.83 -16.70
N LEU A 709 9.95 10.20 -17.92
CA LEU A 709 9.07 10.40 -19.07
C LEU A 709 8.68 9.12 -19.82
N LYS A 710 9.19 7.96 -19.40
CA LYS A 710 8.84 6.64 -19.93
C LYS A 710 7.70 5.97 -19.18
N ASP A 711 7.15 6.64 -18.17
CA ASP A 711 6.05 6.15 -17.35
C ASP A 711 4.92 7.18 -17.26
N LEU A 712 3.68 6.71 -17.09
CA LEU A 712 2.52 7.59 -16.90
C LEU A 712 2.61 8.41 -15.61
N GLY A 713 3.26 7.87 -14.56
CA GLY A 713 3.48 8.57 -13.29
C GLY A 713 4.30 9.84 -13.46
N GLY A 714 5.34 9.83 -14.30
CA GLY A 714 6.11 11.02 -14.62
C GLY A 714 5.29 12.07 -15.38
N TRP A 715 4.53 11.63 -16.39
CA TRP A 715 3.68 12.54 -17.16
C TRP A 715 2.55 13.16 -16.35
N ILE A 716 1.85 12.37 -15.52
CA ILE A 716 0.77 12.92 -14.69
C ILE A 716 1.31 13.89 -13.63
N SER A 717 2.52 13.65 -13.10
CA SER A 717 3.17 14.57 -12.16
C SER A 717 3.51 15.91 -12.80
N LEU A 718 3.97 15.91 -14.08
CA LEU A 718 4.25 17.15 -14.84
C LEU A 718 2.97 17.87 -15.28
N ALA A 719 1.91 17.13 -15.58
CA ALA A 719 0.62 17.69 -15.98
C ALA A 719 -0.18 18.24 -14.78
N ALA A 720 0.05 17.67 -13.58
CA ALA A 720 -0.63 18.08 -12.38
C ALA A 720 -0.33 19.54 -12.04
N ARG A 721 -1.37 20.36 -11.96
CA ARG A 721 -1.28 21.79 -11.62
C ARG A 721 -0.42 22.64 -12.57
N ALA A 722 -0.19 22.15 -13.79
CA ALA A 722 0.63 22.86 -14.79
C ALA A 722 0.10 24.26 -15.17
N GLN A 723 -1.15 24.58 -14.84
CA GLN A 723 -1.75 25.89 -15.08
C GLN A 723 -1.81 26.80 -13.86
N SER A 724 -1.65 26.25 -12.64
CA SER A 724 -1.72 27.03 -11.39
C SER A 724 -0.39 27.11 -10.66
N ASP A 725 0.52 26.17 -10.90
CA ASP A 725 1.81 26.07 -10.24
C ASP A 725 2.80 25.36 -11.19
N PRO A 726 3.19 26.04 -12.31
CA PRO A 726 3.95 25.46 -13.41
C PRO A 726 5.42 25.19 -13.07
#